data_5dbb0fe8b0c8ce29520442a6e80947a6
#
_entry.id   5dbb0fe8b0c8ce29520442a6e80947a6
#
_cell.length_a   1.000
_cell.length_b   1.000
_cell.length_c   1.000
_cell.angle_alpha   90.00
_cell.angle_beta   90.00
_cell.angle_gamma   90.00
#
_symmetry.space_group_name_H-M   'P 1'
#
loop_
_entity.id
_entity.type
_entity.pdbx_description
1 polymer ?
#
loop_
_entity_poly.entity_id
_entity_poly.type
_entity_poly.pdbx_seq_one_letter_code
_entity_poly.pdbx_strand_id
1 'polypeptide(L)'
;MLQVIKRDGTKVPFDKNKIALAIEKAEHSSTGLYEEGLAQRIADEIEEYATKLQKDMTIYAIEDQVYYKLIEYHNPATARAYEGYKAVQAFKRRQNTTDDDVIGLLDRSNVSVLDENSNKDAAIVSTQRDLIAGEVSKDIARRKLIPTDILEAHDSGAIHFHDMDYIIQPMFNCCLINLEDMLTNGTVINGKKIDTPKSFQVACTVTTQIIAQVASGQYGGQSINGIDRILAPFVRKSYEKILNNVIEEQVETYGMEPNMEKAREIAWKRTRKEVKDGIQTIQYQINTLMTTNGQSPFVTLFMYFKPDYEYAKEAALITEEILRQRIKGVKNEADVYITPAFPKLIYVLDEHNVTPDSPYYYLTELAAQCTAKRMYPDYISAKKMKENYEGNVFSPMGCRSFLSPWKDEKGNYKFDGRFNMGVVSLNLPQIGILARGSEEKYFEILDKRLELAEKALLLRYNLLKDVVSDVSPIHWQHGAIARLKKGEKIGRFLTGGYATISLGYIGIYEATRLITGESNTGEKGRVFAMKIMDRLNDAINLWHDKHNLGFGLYGTPAESLTNRFSSLDRARFGVIEDITDKGYYTNSYHVNVREEINVFDKFNFESEFQKKSTGGCISYAEIPNMTNNIPAVLTMIQYIYDHISYAEFNTKSDYCHECGFDGEIKVNENNEWECPRCHNTNRDKLTVIRRTCGYLGENFWNEGRTKEIKDRVMHI
;
A
#
# COMPACT_ATOMS: atom_id res chain seq x y z
N MET A 1 -5.07 37.23 22.04
CA MET A 1 -5.82 37.76 20.86
C MET A 1 -6.76 36.64 20.48
N LEU A 2 -8.06 36.94 20.32
CA LEU A 2 -9.08 35.94 20.00
C LEU A 2 -8.82 35.36 18.60
N GLN A 3 -8.88 34.02 18.48
CA GLN A 3 -8.64 33.34 17.20
C GLN A 3 -9.85 32.49 16.78
N VAL A 4 -10.00 32.32 15.48
CA VAL A 4 -10.98 31.44 14.87
C VAL A 4 -10.26 30.23 14.28
N ILE A 5 -10.73 29.05 14.63
CA ILE A 5 -10.29 27.80 14.01
C ILE A 5 -11.08 27.58 12.74
N LYS A 6 -10.41 27.69 11.59
CA LYS A 6 -11.00 27.40 10.29
C LYS A 6 -11.34 25.91 10.13
N ARG A 7 -12.08 25.58 9.06
CA ARG A 7 -12.47 24.19 8.75
C ARG A 7 -11.30 23.27 8.45
N ASP A 8 -10.18 23.81 8.00
CA ASP A 8 -8.90 23.12 7.76
C ASP A 8 -8.02 23.00 9.03
N GLY A 9 -8.52 23.48 10.18
CA GLY A 9 -7.80 23.49 11.46
C GLY A 9 -6.85 24.68 11.64
N THR A 10 -6.65 25.53 10.61
CA THR A 10 -5.79 26.72 10.75
C THR A 10 -6.43 27.76 11.65
N LYS A 11 -5.60 28.44 12.45
CA LYS A 11 -6.04 29.53 13.33
C LYS A 11 -5.78 30.87 12.67
N VAL A 12 -6.81 31.71 12.63
CA VAL A 12 -6.72 33.08 12.12
C VAL A 12 -7.27 34.04 13.16
N PRO A 13 -6.87 35.34 13.15
CA PRO A 13 -7.46 36.34 14.02
C PRO A 13 -8.99 36.43 13.83
N PHE A 14 -9.71 36.57 14.95
CA PHE A 14 -11.17 36.83 14.89
C PHE A 14 -11.44 38.14 14.20
N ASP A 15 -12.35 38.12 13.22
CA ASP A 15 -12.73 39.30 12.44
C ASP A 15 -14.27 39.39 12.32
N LYS A 16 -14.88 40.20 13.19
CA LYS A 16 -16.34 40.41 13.22
C LYS A 16 -16.91 40.99 11.94
N ASN A 17 -16.11 41.76 11.17
CA ASN A 17 -16.59 42.35 9.93
C ASN A 17 -16.94 41.28 8.90
N LYS A 18 -16.27 40.13 8.93
CA LYS A 18 -16.62 38.99 8.07
C LYS A 18 -17.98 38.40 8.43
N ILE A 19 -18.32 38.42 9.72
CA ILE A 19 -19.61 37.92 10.23
C ILE A 19 -20.70 38.90 9.78
N ALA A 20 -20.52 40.20 10.02
CA ALA A 20 -21.46 41.23 9.60
C ALA A 20 -21.72 41.17 8.09
N LEU A 21 -20.66 41.13 7.28
CA LEU A 21 -20.77 41.03 5.82
C LEU A 21 -21.53 39.80 5.33
N ALA A 22 -21.37 38.65 6.02
CA ALA A 22 -22.08 37.42 5.69
C ALA A 22 -23.58 37.52 6.01
N ILE A 23 -23.94 38.21 7.10
CA ILE A 23 -25.33 38.47 7.49
C ILE A 23 -25.98 39.48 6.51
N GLU A 24 -25.31 40.57 6.19
CA GLU A 24 -25.78 41.58 5.20
C GLU A 24 -26.07 40.93 3.83
N LYS A 25 -25.19 40.05 3.35
CA LYS A 25 -25.43 39.30 2.11
C LYS A 25 -26.67 38.41 2.20
N ALA A 26 -26.93 37.81 3.35
CA ALA A 26 -28.14 37.03 3.58
C ALA A 26 -29.40 37.90 3.63
N GLU A 27 -29.34 39.08 4.26
CA GLU A 27 -30.44 40.07 4.26
C GLU A 27 -30.80 40.54 2.85
N HIS A 28 -29.80 40.87 2.04
CA HIS A 28 -30.01 41.31 0.66
C HIS A 28 -30.56 40.21 -0.26
N SER A 29 -30.31 38.94 0.06
CA SER A 29 -30.81 37.79 -0.71
C SER A 29 -32.23 37.36 -0.31
N SER A 30 -32.72 37.77 0.86
CA SER A 30 -34.05 37.45 1.36
C SER A 30 -35.01 38.60 1.15
N THR A 31 -35.80 38.59 0.10
CA THR A 31 -37.05 39.35 -0.11
C THR A 31 -37.14 40.81 0.48
N GLY A 32 -36.04 41.53 0.56
CA GLY A 32 -36.06 42.97 0.87
C GLY A 32 -36.27 43.38 2.34
N LEU A 33 -36.13 42.50 3.26
CA LEU A 33 -36.16 42.79 4.71
C LEU A 33 -34.72 43.11 5.19
N TYR A 34 -34.22 44.28 4.84
CA TYR A 34 -32.99 44.83 5.37
C TYR A 34 -33.29 45.60 6.66
N GLU A 35 -32.66 45.22 7.77
CA GLU A 35 -32.72 45.98 9.02
C GLU A 35 -31.35 46.64 9.27
N GLU A 36 -31.31 47.97 9.15
CA GLU A 36 -30.09 48.75 9.30
C GLU A 36 -29.42 48.46 10.66
N GLY A 37 -28.16 48.04 10.62
CA GLY A 37 -27.35 47.78 11.80
C GLY A 37 -27.58 46.41 12.50
N LEU A 38 -28.50 45.56 12.05
CA LEU A 38 -28.72 44.24 12.63
C LEU A 38 -27.48 43.35 12.48
N ALA A 39 -26.91 43.27 11.31
CA ALA A 39 -25.73 42.48 11.02
C ALA A 39 -24.55 42.87 11.94
N GLN A 40 -24.34 44.17 12.16
CA GLN A 40 -23.26 44.65 13.01
C GLN A 40 -23.53 44.31 14.50
N ARG A 41 -24.77 44.47 14.98
CA ARG A 41 -25.16 44.11 16.36
C ARG A 41 -24.91 42.65 16.63
N ILE A 42 -25.32 41.76 15.74
CA ILE A 42 -25.10 40.31 15.89
C ILE A 42 -23.61 39.99 15.88
N ALA A 43 -22.81 40.60 15.02
CA ALA A 43 -21.38 40.41 14.97
C ALA A 43 -20.68 40.87 16.25
N ASP A 44 -21.11 42.00 16.82
CA ASP A 44 -20.59 42.52 18.10
C ASP A 44 -20.96 41.62 19.27
N GLU A 45 -22.17 41.07 19.33
CA GLU A 45 -22.59 40.12 20.36
C GLU A 45 -21.81 38.78 20.28
N ILE A 46 -21.52 38.32 19.08
CA ILE A 46 -20.71 37.08 18.89
C ILE A 46 -19.26 37.32 19.31
N GLU A 47 -18.70 38.49 19.04
CA GLU A 47 -17.38 38.90 19.54
C GLU A 47 -17.34 38.93 21.07
N GLU A 48 -18.37 39.55 21.70
CA GLU A 48 -18.51 39.60 23.15
C GLU A 48 -18.64 38.18 23.77
N TYR A 49 -19.46 37.34 23.16
CA TYR A 49 -19.63 35.94 23.57
C TYR A 49 -18.31 35.16 23.46
N ALA A 50 -17.60 35.25 22.33
CA ALA A 50 -16.31 34.65 22.12
C ALA A 50 -15.25 35.11 23.14
N THR A 51 -15.27 36.42 23.47
CA THR A 51 -14.36 37.02 24.47
C THR A 51 -14.64 36.49 25.87
N LYS A 52 -15.91 36.31 26.25
CA LYS A 52 -16.32 35.75 27.53
C LYS A 52 -15.95 34.29 27.69
N LEU A 53 -15.95 33.50 26.61
CA LEU A 53 -15.57 32.09 26.62
C LEU A 53 -14.07 31.88 26.86
N GLN A 54 -13.22 32.87 26.62
CA GLN A 54 -11.76 32.78 26.70
C GLN A 54 -11.15 31.59 25.94
N LYS A 55 -11.84 31.11 24.88
CA LYS A 55 -11.43 29.99 24.04
C LYS A 55 -11.59 30.34 22.57
N ASP A 56 -10.70 29.80 21.75
CA ASP A 56 -10.83 29.90 20.29
C ASP A 56 -12.13 29.23 19.83
N MET A 57 -12.91 29.90 19.00
CA MET A 57 -14.15 29.37 18.43
C MET A 57 -13.89 28.73 17.07
N THR A 58 -14.55 27.61 16.79
CA THR A 58 -14.58 27.06 15.44
C THR A 58 -15.51 27.88 14.56
N ILE A 59 -15.25 27.88 13.24
CA ILE A 59 -16.14 28.56 12.29
C ILE A 59 -17.57 28.02 12.37
N TYR A 60 -17.75 26.72 12.67
CA TYR A 60 -19.06 26.11 12.86
C TYR A 60 -19.81 26.68 14.06
N ALA A 61 -19.11 26.85 15.19
CA ALA A 61 -19.71 27.46 16.39
C ALA A 61 -20.12 28.91 16.15
N ILE A 62 -19.36 29.67 15.34
CA ILE A 62 -19.72 31.03 14.94
C ILE A 62 -20.95 31.00 14.04
N GLU A 63 -20.99 30.13 13.05
CA GLU A 63 -22.13 29.97 12.14
C GLU A 63 -23.42 29.61 12.89
N ASP A 64 -23.35 28.71 13.88
CA ASP A 64 -24.49 28.36 14.72
C ASP A 64 -24.97 29.58 15.56
N GLN A 65 -24.02 30.32 16.15
CA GLN A 65 -24.37 31.53 16.90
C GLN A 65 -25.05 32.57 16.00
N VAL A 66 -24.59 32.79 14.77
CA VAL A 66 -25.24 33.70 13.80
C VAL A 66 -26.69 33.25 13.56
N TYR A 67 -26.92 31.95 13.31
CA TYR A 67 -28.25 31.42 13.07
C TYR A 67 -29.18 31.62 14.27
N TYR A 68 -28.74 31.28 15.48
CA TYR A 68 -29.52 31.44 16.70
C TYR A 68 -29.83 32.90 17.00
N LYS A 69 -28.89 33.83 16.79
CA LYS A 69 -29.08 35.25 16.98
C LYS A 69 -30.10 35.83 15.97
N LEU A 70 -30.06 35.43 14.71
CA LEU A 70 -31.05 35.82 13.72
C LEU A 70 -32.47 35.35 14.09
N ILE A 71 -32.63 34.19 14.69
CA ILE A 71 -33.91 33.70 15.21
C ILE A 71 -34.33 34.49 16.46
N GLU A 72 -33.41 34.78 17.39
CA GLU A 72 -33.64 35.59 18.58
C GLU A 72 -34.13 37.01 18.25
N TYR A 73 -33.56 37.61 17.19
CA TYR A 73 -33.98 38.88 16.66
C TYR A 73 -35.23 38.81 15.75
N HIS A 74 -36.00 37.74 15.84
CA HIS A 74 -37.22 37.49 15.07
C HIS A 74 -37.08 37.67 13.55
N ASN A 75 -35.88 37.38 13.01
CA ASN A 75 -35.62 37.44 11.57
C ASN A 75 -35.39 36.03 10.94
N PRO A 76 -36.42 35.15 10.95
CA PRO A 76 -36.29 33.82 10.44
C PRO A 76 -36.09 33.71 8.93
N ALA A 77 -36.50 34.79 8.18
CA ALA A 77 -36.26 34.85 6.73
C ALA A 77 -34.77 34.98 6.42
N THR A 78 -34.06 35.89 7.10
CA THR A 78 -32.61 36.05 6.98
C THR A 78 -31.87 34.83 7.52
N ALA A 79 -32.34 34.22 8.61
CA ALA A 79 -31.75 32.97 9.13
C ALA A 79 -31.78 31.82 8.07
N ARG A 80 -32.92 31.66 7.39
CA ARG A 80 -33.05 30.67 6.28
C ARG A 80 -32.21 31.05 5.08
N ALA A 81 -32.13 32.32 4.73
CA ALA A 81 -31.28 32.81 3.63
C ALA A 81 -29.79 32.62 3.96
N TYR A 82 -29.40 32.84 5.23
CA TYR A 82 -28.05 32.58 5.72
C TYR A 82 -27.68 31.11 5.61
N GLU A 83 -28.57 30.22 6.05
CA GLU A 83 -28.41 28.76 5.88
C GLU A 83 -28.38 28.35 4.39
N GLY A 84 -29.25 28.88 3.56
CA GLY A 84 -29.25 28.68 2.12
C GLY A 84 -27.96 29.18 1.45
N TYR A 85 -27.51 30.38 1.83
CA TYR A 85 -26.24 30.94 1.34
C TYR A 85 -25.07 30.06 1.78
N LYS A 86 -25.05 29.59 3.03
CA LYS A 86 -24.07 28.64 3.57
C LYS A 86 -24.05 27.33 2.78
N ALA A 87 -25.24 26.77 2.47
CA ALA A 87 -25.38 25.58 1.65
C ALA A 87 -24.87 25.81 0.20
N VAL A 88 -25.20 26.94 -0.41
CA VAL A 88 -24.72 27.33 -1.75
C VAL A 88 -23.20 27.55 -1.75
N GLN A 89 -22.66 28.22 -0.72
CA GLN A 89 -21.20 28.38 -0.60
C GLN A 89 -20.47 27.05 -0.31
N ALA A 90 -21.09 26.19 0.46
CA ALA A 90 -20.57 24.82 0.66
C ALA A 90 -20.62 24.02 -0.66
N PHE A 91 -21.69 24.16 -1.42
CA PHE A 91 -21.83 23.54 -2.75
C PHE A 91 -20.83 24.14 -3.76
N LYS A 92 -20.68 25.46 -3.82
CA LYS A 92 -19.68 26.13 -4.68
C LYS A 92 -18.25 25.74 -4.31
N ARG A 93 -17.94 25.66 -3.02
CA ARG A 93 -16.63 25.17 -2.56
C ARG A 93 -16.39 23.70 -2.93
N ARG A 94 -17.44 22.86 -2.91
CA ARG A 94 -17.36 21.48 -3.40
C ARG A 94 -17.21 21.40 -4.92
N GLN A 95 -17.74 22.34 -5.68
CA GLN A 95 -17.53 22.45 -7.13
C GLN A 95 -16.17 23.08 -7.49
N ASN A 96 -15.72 24.06 -6.72
CA ASN A 96 -14.42 24.72 -6.96
C ASN A 96 -13.23 23.85 -6.51
N THR A 97 -13.41 22.90 -5.58
CA THR A 97 -12.32 22.03 -5.10
C THR A 97 -11.75 21.14 -6.21
N THR A 98 -12.57 20.60 -7.09
CA THR A 98 -12.07 19.73 -8.18
C THR A 98 -11.29 20.54 -9.22
N ASP A 99 -11.77 21.73 -9.60
CA ASP A 99 -11.07 22.61 -10.51
C ASP A 99 -9.76 23.13 -9.87
N ASP A 100 -9.82 23.54 -8.59
CA ASP A 100 -8.66 24.00 -7.84
C ASP A 100 -7.63 22.87 -7.64
N ASP A 101 -8.09 21.64 -7.34
CA ASP A 101 -7.22 20.48 -7.20
C ASP A 101 -6.53 20.11 -8.53
N VAL A 102 -7.28 20.16 -9.65
CA VAL A 102 -6.74 19.93 -11.01
C VAL A 102 -5.76 21.04 -11.40
N ILE A 103 -6.10 22.31 -11.17
CA ILE A 103 -5.20 23.44 -11.44
C ILE A 103 -3.95 23.32 -10.56
N GLY A 104 -4.12 22.99 -9.26
CA GLY A 104 -3.03 22.79 -8.33
C GLY A 104 -2.09 21.64 -8.72
N LEU A 105 -2.57 20.64 -9.44
CA LEU A 105 -1.71 19.62 -10.05
C LEU A 105 -0.90 20.16 -11.23
N LEU A 106 -1.50 21.04 -12.06
CA LEU A 106 -0.84 21.61 -13.23
C LEU A 106 0.22 22.64 -12.83
N ASP A 107 -0.05 23.49 -11.84
CA ASP A 107 0.88 24.50 -11.33
C ASP A 107 1.77 24.01 -10.18
N ARG A 108 1.61 22.74 -9.76
CA ARG A 108 2.38 22.07 -8.70
C ARG A 108 2.20 22.67 -7.31
N SER A 109 1.08 23.29 -7.04
CA SER A 109 0.73 23.83 -5.72
C SER A 109 -0.01 22.85 -4.82
N ASN A 110 -0.60 21.77 -5.37
CA ASN A 110 -1.32 20.73 -4.62
C ASN A 110 -0.37 19.66 -4.05
N VAL A 111 0.40 20.04 -3.05
CA VAL A 111 1.40 19.15 -2.40
C VAL A 111 0.76 17.88 -1.82
N SER A 112 -0.50 17.93 -1.38
CA SER A 112 -1.17 16.77 -0.78
C SER A 112 -1.38 15.63 -1.76
N VAL A 113 -1.62 15.92 -3.03
CA VAL A 113 -1.75 14.91 -4.10
C VAL A 113 -0.39 14.57 -4.70
N LEU A 114 0.50 15.55 -4.84
CA LEU A 114 1.84 15.35 -5.39
C LEU A 114 2.68 14.37 -4.54
N ASP A 115 2.58 14.46 -3.21
CA ASP A 115 3.34 13.62 -2.26
C ASP A 115 2.52 12.43 -1.71
N GLU A 116 1.38 12.09 -2.32
CA GLU A 116 0.53 10.98 -1.87
C GLU A 116 1.20 9.61 -2.08
N ASN A 117 1.92 9.45 -3.19
CA ASN A 117 2.56 8.19 -3.55
C ASN A 117 4.02 8.41 -3.94
N SER A 118 4.94 7.89 -3.13
CA SER A 118 6.39 8.01 -3.33
C SER A 118 6.96 7.32 -4.59
N ASN A 119 6.15 6.59 -5.34
CA ASN A 119 6.55 5.94 -6.60
C ASN A 119 5.93 6.60 -7.84
N LYS A 120 5.21 7.72 -7.67
CA LYS A 120 4.66 8.53 -8.76
C LYS A 120 5.37 9.87 -8.85
N ASP A 121 5.98 10.17 -10.00
CA ASP A 121 6.52 11.50 -10.28
C ASP A 121 5.45 12.37 -10.94
N ALA A 122 4.82 13.21 -10.14
CA ALA A 122 3.76 14.12 -10.59
C ALA A 122 4.23 15.21 -11.58
N ALA A 123 5.53 15.37 -11.79
CA ALA A 123 6.08 16.28 -12.80
C ALA A 123 5.93 15.73 -14.23
N ILE A 124 5.74 14.42 -14.38
CA ILE A 124 5.65 13.75 -15.68
C ILE A 124 4.21 13.82 -16.20
N VAL A 125 4.02 14.23 -17.46
CA VAL A 125 2.70 14.45 -18.09
C VAL A 125 1.78 13.23 -18.03
N SER A 126 2.32 12.01 -18.20
CA SER A 126 1.52 10.77 -18.09
C SER A 126 0.99 10.55 -16.68
N THR A 127 1.79 10.83 -15.66
CA THR A 127 1.40 10.77 -14.24
C THR A 127 0.37 11.85 -13.91
N GLN A 128 0.57 13.09 -14.40
CA GLN A 128 -0.42 14.17 -14.21
C GLN A 128 -1.79 13.81 -14.78
N ARG A 129 -1.84 13.14 -15.95
CA ARG A 129 -3.10 12.68 -16.54
C ARG A 129 -3.84 11.67 -15.67
N ASP A 130 -3.14 10.74 -15.06
CA ASP A 130 -3.69 9.77 -14.12
C ASP A 130 -4.21 10.46 -12.84
N LEU A 131 -3.42 11.36 -12.27
CA LEU A 131 -3.81 12.14 -11.09
C LEU A 131 -5.05 13.02 -11.35
N ILE A 132 -5.12 13.71 -12.51
CA ILE A 132 -6.30 14.50 -12.91
C ILE A 132 -7.53 13.59 -13.03
N ALA A 133 -7.39 12.43 -13.67
CA ALA A 133 -8.47 11.46 -13.76
C ALA A 133 -8.91 10.96 -12.38
N GLY A 134 -7.97 10.79 -11.46
CA GLY A 134 -8.21 10.44 -10.06
C GLY A 134 -9.05 11.49 -9.33
N GLU A 135 -8.70 12.79 -9.43
CA GLU A 135 -9.45 13.87 -8.78
C GLU A 135 -10.88 13.99 -9.33
N VAL A 136 -11.06 13.88 -10.65
CA VAL A 136 -12.39 13.82 -11.27
C VAL A 136 -13.19 12.60 -10.79
N SER A 137 -12.53 11.44 -10.68
CA SER A 137 -13.15 10.21 -10.16
C SER A 137 -13.61 10.37 -8.71
N LYS A 138 -12.76 10.91 -7.83
CA LYS A 138 -13.09 11.20 -6.42
C LYS A 138 -14.33 12.10 -6.33
N ASP A 139 -14.40 13.19 -7.10
CA ASP A 139 -15.54 14.11 -7.09
C ASP A 139 -16.84 13.43 -7.54
N ILE A 140 -16.81 12.69 -8.66
CA ILE A 140 -17.98 11.96 -9.15
C ILE A 140 -18.42 10.90 -8.14
N ALA A 141 -17.48 10.15 -7.57
CA ALA A 141 -17.75 9.12 -6.56
C ALA A 141 -18.46 9.72 -5.35
N ARG A 142 -17.94 10.82 -4.82
CA ARG A 142 -18.49 11.55 -3.66
C ARG A 142 -19.90 12.06 -3.90
N ARG A 143 -20.20 12.56 -5.10
CA ARG A 143 -21.50 13.18 -5.43
C ARG A 143 -22.56 12.16 -5.88
N LYS A 144 -22.18 11.00 -6.42
CA LYS A 144 -23.09 10.10 -7.13
C LYS A 144 -23.09 8.65 -6.67
N LEU A 145 -21.99 8.14 -6.15
CA LEU A 145 -21.85 6.71 -5.90
C LEU A 145 -21.81 6.34 -4.42
N ILE A 146 -21.11 7.13 -3.60
CA ILE A 146 -20.86 6.78 -2.21
C ILE A 146 -21.99 7.34 -1.32
N PRO A 147 -22.66 6.53 -0.49
CA PRO A 147 -23.66 6.98 0.46
C PRO A 147 -23.13 8.03 1.43
N THR A 148 -23.98 8.98 1.82
CA THR A 148 -23.62 10.14 2.66
C THR A 148 -23.00 9.72 4.00
N ASP A 149 -23.54 8.70 4.66
CA ASP A 149 -23.02 8.19 5.93
C ASP A 149 -21.59 7.60 5.82
N ILE A 150 -21.27 6.95 4.71
CA ILE A 150 -19.90 6.47 4.41
C ILE A 150 -18.98 7.65 4.15
N LEU A 151 -19.44 8.67 3.41
CA LEU A 151 -18.64 9.88 3.17
C LEU A 151 -18.38 10.66 4.45
N GLU A 152 -19.38 10.85 5.29
CA GLU A 152 -19.24 11.51 6.60
C GLU A 152 -18.26 10.76 7.50
N ALA A 153 -18.32 9.44 7.51
CA ALA A 153 -17.39 8.59 8.25
C ALA A 153 -15.95 8.69 7.68
N HIS A 154 -15.80 8.76 6.37
CA HIS A 154 -14.50 8.98 5.71
C HIS A 154 -13.94 10.37 5.99
N ASP A 155 -14.75 11.43 5.83
CA ASP A 155 -14.32 12.82 6.00
C ASP A 155 -14.00 13.16 7.46
N SER A 156 -14.75 12.59 8.40
CA SER A 156 -14.47 12.72 9.84
C SER A 156 -13.28 11.89 10.33
N GLY A 157 -12.69 11.07 9.46
CA GLY A 157 -11.59 10.18 9.82
C GLY A 157 -11.99 8.98 10.65
N ALA A 158 -13.29 8.63 10.71
CA ALA A 158 -13.75 7.45 11.43
C ALA A 158 -13.37 6.15 10.73
N ILE A 159 -13.45 6.17 9.41
CA ILE A 159 -12.97 5.14 8.50
C ILE A 159 -12.18 5.79 7.35
N HIS A 160 -11.45 4.98 6.60
CA HIS A 160 -10.89 5.38 5.32
C HIS A 160 -11.38 4.42 4.22
N PHE A 161 -12.11 4.98 3.26
CA PHE A 161 -12.46 4.29 2.03
C PHE A 161 -11.31 4.46 1.06
N HIS A 162 -10.51 3.41 0.85
CA HIS A 162 -9.31 3.48 0.01
C HIS A 162 -9.62 3.65 -1.47
N ASP A 163 -8.67 4.19 -2.23
CA ASP A 163 -8.66 4.21 -3.71
C ASP A 163 -9.96 4.75 -4.32
N MET A 164 -10.44 5.88 -3.78
CA MET A 164 -11.65 6.56 -4.25
C MET A 164 -11.45 7.17 -5.64
N ASP A 165 -10.21 7.43 -6.00
CA ASP A 165 -9.73 7.92 -7.29
C ASP A 165 -9.92 6.93 -8.44
N TYR A 166 -10.11 5.63 -8.14
CA TYR A 166 -10.36 4.59 -9.15
C TYR A 166 -11.78 3.98 -9.11
N ILE A 167 -12.63 4.41 -8.16
CA ILE A 167 -13.88 3.70 -7.88
C ILE A 167 -14.94 3.78 -8.98
N ILE A 168 -14.89 4.81 -9.83
CA ILE A 168 -15.82 4.93 -10.95
C ILE A 168 -15.53 3.96 -12.10
N GLN A 169 -14.29 3.45 -12.18
CA GLN A 169 -13.92 2.40 -13.11
C GLN A 169 -14.15 1.03 -12.47
N PRO A 170 -14.53 0.01 -13.26
CA PRO A 170 -14.72 -1.35 -12.77
C PRO A 170 -13.36 -2.06 -12.57
N MET A 171 -12.53 -1.49 -11.72
CA MET A 171 -11.20 -1.98 -11.34
C MET A 171 -11.24 -2.59 -9.94
N PHE A 172 -10.32 -3.51 -9.69
CA PHE A 172 -10.08 -4.10 -8.38
C PHE A 172 -8.67 -3.77 -7.88
N ASN A 173 -8.38 -4.08 -6.62
CA ASN A 173 -7.14 -3.66 -5.99
C ASN A 173 -5.92 -4.42 -6.56
N CYS A 174 -5.75 -5.69 -6.22
CA CYS A 174 -4.53 -6.45 -6.55
C CYS A 174 -4.85 -7.92 -6.87
N CYS A 175 -3.92 -8.61 -7.55
CA CYS A 175 -4.10 -10.01 -7.93
C CYS A 175 -2.81 -10.83 -7.84
N LEU A 176 -2.99 -12.17 -7.80
CA LEU A 176 -1.97 -13.15 -8.18
C LEU A 176 -2.19 -13.51 -9.65
N ILE A 177 -1.24 -13.16 -10.51
CA ILE A 177 -1.33 -13.47 -11.95
C ILE A 177 -1.20 -14.97 -12.16
N ASN A 178 -2.11 -15.57 -12.92
CA ASN A 178 -1.94 -16.94 -13.36
C ASN A 178 -0.98 -17.03 -14.56
N LEU A 179 0.29 -16.66 -14.30
CA LEU A 179 1.32 -16.57 -15.32
C LEU A 179 1.62 -17.94 -15.96
N GLU A 180 1.57 -19.02 -15.18
CA GLU A 180 1.79 -20.37 -15.67
C GLU A 180 0.80 -20.73 -16.78
N ASP A 181 -0.49 -20.47 -16.59
CA ASP A 181 -1.52 -20.66 -17.62
C ASP A 181 -1.26 -19.80 -18.86
N MET A 182 -0.90 -18.53 -18.66
CA MET A 182 -0.68 -17.60 -19.79
C MET A 182 0.53 -17.99 -20.65
N LEU A 183 1.60 -18.50 -20.03
CA LEU A 183 2.79 -18.95 -20.75
C LEU A 183 2.62 -20.34 -21.36
N THR A 184 1.82 -21.23 -20.73
CA THR A 184 1.61 -22.60 -21.22
C THR A 184 0.56 -22.66 -22.33
N ASN A 185 -0.56 -21.96 -22.18
CA ASN A 185 -1.68 -21.99 -23.11
C ASN A 185 -1.71 -20.78 -24.06
N GLY A 186 -0.72 -19.90 -23.95
CA GLY A 186 -0.68 -18.63 -24.67
C GLY A 186 -1.65 -17.60 -24.11
N THR A 187 -1.53 -16.38 -24.58
CA THR A 187 -2.37 -15.24 -24.17
C THR A 187 -2.63 -14.30 -25.35
N VAL A 188 -3.36 -13.20 -25.09
CA VAL A 188 -3.58 -12.14 -26.09
C VAL A 188 -3.23 -10.79 -25.46
N ILE A 189 -2.39 -10.02 -26.12
CA ILE A 189 -1.99 -8.67 -25.71
C ILE A 189 -2.32 -7.69 -26.84
N ASN A 190 -3.11 -6.67 -26.56
CA ASN A 190 -3.56 -5.68 -27.54
C ASN A 190 -4.11 -6.34 -28.85
N GLY A 191 -4.93 -7.38 -28.68
CA GLY A 191 -5.54 -8.12 -29.81
C GLY A 191 -4.57 -8.99 -30.61
N LYS A 192 -3.32 -9.18 -30.16
CA LYS A 192 -2.34 -10.03 -30.80
C LYS A 192 -2.11 -11.29 -29.97
N LYS A 193 -2.24 -12.45 -30.63
CA LYS A 193 -2.00 -13.74 -29.98
C LYS A 193 -0.50 -13.92 -29.70
N ILE A 194 -0.21 -14.32 -28.49
CA ILE A 194 1.12 -14.71 -28.01
C ILE A 194 1.10 -16.20 -27.74
N ASP A 195 1.84 -16.96 -28.54
CA ASP A 195 1.96 -18.41 -28.35
C ASP A 195 2.95 -18.75 -27.21
N THR A 196 2.93 -20.00 -26.75
CA THR A 196 3.84 -20.55 -25.75
C THR A 196 5.30 -20.25 -26.11
N PRO A 197 6.09 -19.62 -25.23
CA PRO A 197 7.50 -19.37 -25.45
C PRO A 197 8.31 -20.63 -25.70
N LYS A 198 9.30 -20.55 -26.60
CA LYS A 198 10.19 -21.66 -26.95
C LYS A 198 11.58 -21.52 -26.36
N SER A 199 11.86 -20.47 -25.61
CA SER A 199 13.12 -20.22 -24.91
C SER A 199 12.89 -19.40 -23.63
N PHE A 200 13.87 -19.42 -22.75
CA PHE A 200 13.83 -18.66 -21.51
C PHE A 200 13.78 -17.13 -21.78
N GLN A 201 14.62 -16.63 -22.70
CA GLN A 201 14.64 -15.21 -23.04
C GLN A 201 13.27 -14.70 -23.53
N VAL A 202 12.58 -15.50 -24.39
CA VAL A 202 11.25 -15.13 -24.88
C VAL A 202 10.23 -15.18 -23.74
N ALA A 203 10.31 -16.19 -22.84
CA ALA A 203 9.44 -16.28 -21.68
C ALA A 203 9.59 -15.06 -20.76
N CYS A 204 10.82 -14.59 -20.50
CA CYS A 204 11.09 -13.36 -19.74
C CYS A 204 10.45 -12.13 -20.39
N THR A 205 10.60 -11.97 -21.69
CA THR A 205 10.01 -10.84 -22.45
C THR A 205 8.48 -10.86 -22.40
N VAL A 206 7.86 -12.02 -22.63
CA VAL A 206 6.39 -12.16 -22.55
C VAL A 206 5.88 -11.90 -21.14
N THR A 207 6.60 -12.37 -20.12
CA THR A 207 6.29 -12.12 -18.71
C THR A 207 6.22 -10.62 -18.41
N THR A 208 7.19 -9.83 -18.86
CA THR A 208 7.19 -8.38 -18.62
C THR A 208 6.07 -7.65 -19.38
N GLN A 209 5.71 -8.11 -20.56
CA GLN A 209 4.56 -7.59 -21.31
C GLN A 209 3.24 -7.88 -20.57
N ILE A 210 3.08 -9.10 -20.03
CA ILE A 210 1.92 -9.47 -19.21
C ILE A 210 1.84 -8.58 -17.97
N ILE A 211 2.95 -8.42 -17.26
CA ILE A 211 3.04 -7.55 -16.06
C ILE A 211 2.56 -6.14 -16.37
N ALA A 212 3.03 -5.53 -17.46
CA ALA A 212 2.66 -4.17 -17.85
C ALA A 212 1.16 -4.04 -18.19
N GLN A 213 0.60 -5.03 -18.88
CA GLN A 213 -0.83 -5.03 -19.26
C GLN A 213 -1.73 -5.27 -18.03
N VAL A 214 -1.38 -6.18 -17.14
CA VAL A 214 -2.13 -6.44 -15.90
C VAL A 214 -2.10 -5.21 -15.00
N ALA A 215 -0.92 -4.59 -14.80
CA ALA A 215 -0.79 -3.37 -14.00
C ALA A 215 -1.66 -2.21 -14.51
N SER A 216 -1.93 -2.14 -15.82
CA SER A 216 -2.77 -1.10 -16.41
C SER A 216 -4.28 -1.35 -16.25
N GLY A 217 -4.70 -2.51 -15.79
CA GLY A 217 -6.11 -2.88 -15.64
C GLY A 217 -6.58 -3.01 -14.18
N GLN A 218 -5.74 -2.68 -13.21
CA GLN A 218 -6.02 -2.65 -11.77
C GLN A 218 -5.30 -1.46 -11.13
N TYR A 219 -5.68 -1.06 -9.90
CA TYR A 219 -5.05 0.10 -9.27
C TYR A 219 -3.97 -0.25 -8.24
N GLY A 220 -3.95 -1.46 -7.69
CA GLY A 220 -2.94 -1.92 -6.75
C GLY A 220 -1.88 -2.82 -7.40
N GLY A 221 -1.13 -3.51 -6.56
CA GLY A 221 -0.02 -4.37 -6.97
C GLY A 221 -0.45 -5.72 -7.53
N GLN A 222 0.46 -6.37 -8.21
CA GLN A 222 0.32 -7.73 -8.72
C GLN A 222 1.48 -8.59 -8.24
N SER A 223 1.27 -9.90 -8.17
CA SER A 223 2.34 -10.83 -7.78
C SER A 223 2.39 -12.03 -8.70
N ILE A 224 3.59 -12.54 -8.90
CA ILE A 224 3.85 -13.81 -9.56
C ILE A 224 4.25 -14.81 -8.48
N ASN A 225 3.41 -15.80 -8.26
CA ASN A 225 3.53 -16.80 -7.21
C ASN A 225 4.43 -17.96 -7.66
N GLY A 226 5.74 -17.85 -7.42
CA GLY A 226 6.75 -18.83 -7.83
C GLY A 226 7.32 -18.55 -9.23
N ILE A 227 7.87 -17.34 -9.43
CA ILE A 227 8.50 -16.96 -10.72
C ILE A 227 9.60 -17.92 -11.14
N ASP A 228 10.39 -18.39 -10.18
CA ASP A 228 11.45 -19.38 -10.36
C ASP A 228 10.91 -20.72 -10.88
N ARG A 229 9.85 -21.23 -10.26
CA ARG A 229 9.16 -22.47 -10.67
C ARG A 229 8.50 -22.31 -12.05
N ILE A 230 7.79 -21.21 -12.28
CA ILE A 230 7.04 -20.99 -13.53
C ILE A 230 7.97 -20.87 -14.73
N LEU A 231 9.14 -20.22 -14.57
CA LEU A 231 10.09 -20.03 -15.67
C LEU A 231 11.09 -21.18 -15.85
N ALA A 232 11.26 -22.08 -14.86
CA ALA A 232 12.24 -23.19 -14.91
C ALA A 232 12.07 -24.11 -16.14
N PRO A 233 10.86 -24.51 -16.58
CA PRO A 233 10.69 -25.33 -17.78
C PRO A 233 11.24 -24.68 -19.04
N PHE A 234 11.23 -23.36 -19.11
CA PHE A 234 11.77 -22.63 -20.27
C PHE A 234 13.30 -22.57 -20.26
N VAL A 235 13.93 -22.64 -19.09
CA VAL A 235 15.39 -22.83 -18.98
C VAL A 235 15.77 -24.21 -19.52
N ARG A 236 15.01 -25.25 -19.18
CA ARG A 236 15.22 -26.61 -19.70
C ARG A 236 15.07 -26.63 -21.22
N LYS A 237 14.03 -26.01 -21.78
CA LYS A 237 13.85 -25.91 -23.25
C LYS A 237 15.00 -25.20 -23.93
N SER A 238 15.51 -24.10 -23.33
CA SER A 238 16.69 -23.39 -23.83
C SER A 238 17.93 -24.27 -23.78
N TYR A 239 18.16 -24.99 -22.68
CA TYR A 239 19.28 -25.91 -22.53
C TYR A 239 19.28 -27.00 -23.60
N GLU A 240 18.16 -27.65 -23.84
CA GLU A 240 18.02 -28.71 -24.84
C GLU A 240 18.29 -28.17 -26.25
N LYS A 241 17.72 -27.01 -26.59
CA LYS A 241 18.00 -26.35 -27.86
C LYS A 241 19.47 -25.98 -28.03
N ILE A 242 20.09 -25.41 -27.02
CA ILE A 242 21.51 -25.04 -27.04
C ILE A 242 22.40 -26.28 -27.13
N LEU A 243 22.07 -27.35 -26.43
CA LEU A 243 22.81 -28.62 -26.50
C LEU A 243 22.79 -29.20 -27.92
N ASN A 244 21.63 -29.25 -28.57
CA ASN A 244 21.52 -29.71 -29.95
C ASN A 244 22.36 -28.84 -30.88
N ASN A 245 22.30 -27.53 -30.78
CA ASN A 245 23.11 -26.63 -31.60
C ASN A 245 24.63 -26.86 -31.37
N VAL A 246 25.05 -27.09 -30.10
CA VAL A 246 26.48 -27.39 -29.80
C VAL A 246 26.91 -28.73 -30.41
N ILE A 247 26.03 -29.73 -30.39
CA ILE A 247 26.31 -31.05 -31.01
C ILE A 247 26.45 -30.87 -32.53
N GLU A 248 25.50 -30.15 -33.18
CA GLU A 248 25.54 -29.85 -34.60
C GLU A 248 26.80 -29.04 -34.98
N GLU A 249 27.18 -28.01 -34.23
CA GLU A 249 28.41 -27.25 -34.40
C GLU A 249 29.67 -28.13 -34.35
N GLN A 250 29.71 -29.10 -33.42
CA GLN A 250 30.87 -30.05 -33.31
C GLN A 250 30.93 -30.98 -34.53
N VAL A 251 29.81 -31.53 -34.97
CA VAL A 251 29.76 -32.43 -36.13
C VAL A 251 30.10 -31.70 -37.43
N GLU A 252 29.43 -30.57 -37.68
CA GLU A 252 29.58 -29.80 -38.95
C GLU A 252 30.97 -29.13 -39.06
N THR A 253 31.47 -28.57 -37.95
CA THR A 253 32.72 -27.80 -37.98
C THR A 253 33.97 -28.69 -37.95
N TYR A 254 33.92 -29.82 -37.22
CA TYR A 254 35.11 -30.63 -36.96
C TYR A 254 35.03 -32.02 -37.58
N GLY A 255 33.89 -32.45 -38.15
CA GLY A 255 33.74 -33.76 -38.78
C GLY A 255 34.00 -34.93 -37.83
N MET A 256 33.86 -34.70 -36.51
CA MET A 256 34.15 -35.71 -35.46
C MET A 256 32.86 -36.10 -34.74
N GLU A 257 32.90 -37.31 -34.15
CA GLU A 257 31.82 -37.69 -33.21
C GLU A 257 31.76 -36.70 -32.03
N PRO A 258 30.56 -36.19 -31.65
CA PRO A 258 30.44 -35.19 -30.64
C PRO A 258 30.86 -35.71 -29.25
N ASN A 259 31.72 -34.95 -28.57
CA ASN A 259 32.01 -35.21 -27.15
C ASN A 259 30.82 -34.73 -26.31
N MET A 260 29.96 -35.65 -25.92
CA MET A 260 28.73 -35.38 -25.19
C MET A 260 28.95 -34.72 -23.82
N GLU A 261 30.01 -35.06 -23.09
CA GLU A 261 30.33 -34.41 -21.81
C GLU A 261 30.67 -32.94 -21.99
N LYS A 262 31.57 -32.66 -22.93
CA LYS A 262 31.99 -31.30 -23.27
C LYS A 262 30.83 -30.50 -23.90
N ALA A 263 29.99 -31.11 -24.72
CA ALA A 263 28.81 -30.49 -25.28
C ALA A 263 27.81 -30.05 -24.19
N ARG A 264 27.58 -30.90 -23.18
CA ARG A 264 26.71 -30.57 -22.01
C ARG A 264 27.30 -29.44 -21.17
N GLU A 265 28.60 -29.43 -20.94
CA GLU A 265 29.28 -28.36 -20.21
C GLU A 265 29.13 -27.01 -20.93
N ILE A 266 29.42 -26.99 -22.25
CA ILE A 266 29.28 -25.79 -23.08
C ILE A 266 27.82 -25.32 -23.11
N ALA A 267 26.88 -26.24 -23.31
CA ALA A 267 25.46 -25.93 -23.34
C ALA A 267 25.01 -25.33 -22.01
N TRP A 268 25.41 -25.90 -20.88
CA TRP A 268 25.07 -25.37 -19.57
C TRP A 268 25.65 -23.97 -19.32
N LYS A 269 26.90 -23.73 -19.73
CA LYS A 269 27.53 -22.40 -19.65
C LYS A 269 26.77 -21.37 -20.49
N ARG A 270 26.35 -21.71 -21.70
CA ARG A 270 25.56 -20.83 -22.59
C ARG A 270 24.15 -20.60 -21.99
N THR A 271 23.52 -21.60 -21.42
CA THR A 271 22.20 -21.53 -20.74
C THR A 271 22.27 -20.59 -19.53
N ARG A 272 23.29 -20.72 -18.68
CA ARG A 272 23.50 -19.81 -17.54
C ARG A 272 23.62 -18.33 -18.00
N LYS A 273 24.28 -18.09 -19.14
CA LYS A 273 24.35 -16.76 -19.72
C LYS A 273 22.96 -16.27 -20.17
N GLU A 274 22.18 -17.11 -20.85
CA GLU A 274 20.82 -16.76 -21.25
C GLU A 274 19.92 -16.46 -20.04
N VAL A 275 20.02 -17.23 -18.96
CA VAL A 275 19.26 -16.97 -17.72
C VAL A 275 19.66 -15.62 -17.13
N LYS A 276 20.96 -15.33 -17.05
CA LYS A 276 21.44 -14.01 -16.60
C LYS A 276 20.87 -12.86 -17.43
N ASP A 277 20.95 -12.98 -18.75
CA ASP A 277 20.49 -11.94 -19.68
C ASP A 277 18.96 -11.77 -19.60
N GLY A 278 18.19 -12.87 -19.46
CA GLY A 278 16.75 -12.88 -19.30
C GLY A 278 16.28 -12.23 -17.98
N ILE A 279 16.93 -12.56 -16.86
CA ILE A 279 16.60 -11.95 -15.56
C ILE A 279 16.98 -10.46 -15.55
N GLN A 280 18.10 -10.08 -16.16
CA GLN A 280 18.45 -8.67 -16.34
C GLN A 280 17.39 -7.94 -17.16
N THR A 281 16.85 -8.59 -18.22
CA THR A 281 15.76 -8.04 -19.04
C THR A 281 14.53 -7.78 -18.18
N ILE A 282 14.10 -8.75 -17.33
CA ILE A 282 12.97 -8.56 -16.42
C ILE A 282 13.20 -7.35 -15.51
N GLN A 283 14.37 -7.26 -14.86
CA GLN A 283 14.68 -6.18 -13.93
C GLN A 283 14.62 -4.81 -14.62
N TYR A 284 15.28 -4.67 -15.79
CA TYR A 284 15.30 -3.38 -16.49
C TYR A 284 13.96 -3.02 -17.11
N GLN A 285 13.24 -3.96 -17.73
CA GLN A 285 11.94 -3.65 -18.32
C GLN A 285 10.91 -3.21 -17.26
N ILE A 286 10.87 -3.85 -16.09
CA ILE A 286 9.98 -3.41 -14.99
C ILE A 286 10.28 -1.97 -14.58
N ASN A 287 11.55 -1.58 -14.51
CA ASN A 287 11.95 -0.22 -14.08
C ASN A 287 11.88 0.84 -15.19
N THR A 288 11.80 0.44 -16.45
CA THR A 288 11.75 1.37 -17.60
C THR A 288 10.39 1.45 -18.27
N LEU A 289 9.44 0.60 -17.89
CA LEU A 289 8.06 0.64 -18.37
C LEU A 289 7.23 1.57 -17.48
N MET A 290 6.44 2.42 -18.10
CA MET A 290 5.41 3.21 -17.43
C MET A 290 4.04 2.65 -17.78
N THR A 291 3.25 2.34 -16.76
CA THR A 291 1.87 1.89 -16.91
C THR A 291 0.94 3.07 -17.14
N THR A 292 -0.33 2.80 -17.46
CA THR A 292 -1.36 3.85 -17.55
C THR A 292 -1.61 4.58 -16.23
N ASN A 293 -1.19 3.99 -15.09
CA ASN A 293 -1.30 4.59 -13.76
C ASN A 293 -0.13 5.54 -13.43
N GLY A 294 0.69 5.90 -14.42
CA GLY A 294 1.75 6.90 -14.29
C GLY A 294 2.94 6.47 -13.41
N GLN A 295 3.18 5.17 -13.28
CA GLN A 295 4.29 4.61 -12.50
C GLN A 295 4.82 3.31 -13.13
N SER A 296 6.00 2.87 -12.69
CA SER A 296 6.49 1.53 -13.01
C SER A 296 5.52 0.46 -12.52
N PRO A 297 5.42 -0.71 -13.17
CA PRO A 297 4.54 -1.79 -12.73
C PRO A 297 4.82 -2.19 -11.27
N PHE A 298 3.83 -2.03 -10.39
CA PHE A 298 3.92 -2.52 -9.02
C PHE A 298 3.80 -4.05 -9.02
N VAL A 299 4.94 -4.74 -9.05
CA VAL A 299 4.99 -6.21 -9.13
C VAL A 299 5.87 -6.82 -8.05
N THR A 300 5.40 -7.93 -7.51
CA THR A 300 6.13 -8.79 -6.57
C THR A 300 6.52 -10.10 -7.25
N LEU A 301 7.79 -10.46 -7.17
CA LEU A 301 8.32 -11.75 -7.60
C LEU A 301 8.54 -12.62 -6.36
N PHE A 302 7.78 -13.67 -6.24
CA PHE A 302 7.82 -14.63 -5.15
C PHE A 302 8.66 -15.85 -5.59
N MET A 303 9.70 -16.16 -4.84
CA MET A 303 10.66 -17.24 -5.14
C MET A 303 10.42 -18.40 -4.16
N TYR A 304 9.90 -19.49 -4.68
CA TYR A 304 9.66 -20.71 -3.94
C TYR A 304 9.55 -21.92 -4.85
N PHE A 305 10.41 -22.88 -4.65
CA PHE A 305 10.35 -24.21 -5.26
C PHE A 305 10.59 -25.28 -4.21
N LYS A 306 10.17 -26.52 -4.49
CA LYS A 306 10.45 -27.69 -3.64
C LYS A 306 11.62 -28.47 -4.22
N PRO A 307 12.44 -29.15 -3.40
CA PRO A 307 13.58 -29.95 -3.87
C PRO A 307 13.20 -31.08 -4.82
N ASP A 308 12.00 -31.63 -4.67
CA ASP A 308 11.44 -32.71 -5.49
C ASP A 308 10.79 -32.23 -6.80
N TYR A 309 10.83 -30.92 -7.05
CA TYR A 309 10.33 -30.37 -8.31
C TYR A 309 11.23 -30.80 -9.47
N GLU A 310 10.64 -31.28 -10.57
CA GLU A 310 11.35 -31.78 -11.75
C GLU A 310 12.44 -30.82 -12.28
N TYR A 311 12.18 -29.51 -12.19
CA TYR A 311 13.09 -28.44 -12.67
C TYR A 311 13.73 -27.67 -11.50
N ALA A 312 13.95 -28.32 -10.34
CA ALA A 312 14.49 -27.66 -9.15
C ALA A 312 15.86 -27.00 -9.39
N LYS A 313 16.71 -27.62 -10.23
CA LYS A 313 18.02 -27.08 -10.61
C LYS A 313 17.89 -25.78 -11.39
N GLU A 314 16.96 -25.72 -12.33
CA GLU A 314 16.68 -24.57 -13.15
C GLU A 314 16.01 -23.45 -12.32
N ALA A 315 15.09 -23.80 -11.41
CA ALA A 315 14.46 -22.87 -10.48
C ALA A 315 15.50 -22.23 -9.54
N ALA A 316 16.41 -23.04 -8.98
CA ALA A 316 17.50 -22.55 -8.14
C ALA A 316 18.42 -21.57 -8.92
N LEU A 317 18.73 -21.87 -10.20
CA LEU A 317 19.51 -20.96 -11.04
C LEU A 317 18.78 -19.63 -11.29
N ILE A 318 17.47 -19.64 -11.49
CA ILE A 318 16.66 -18.42 -11.64
C ILE A 318 16.69 -17.60 -10.36
N THR A 319 16.44 -18.23 -9.20
CA THR A 319 16.52 -17.58 -7.88
C THR A 319 17.89 -16.96 -7.64
N GLU A 320 18.97 -17.72 -7.89
CA GLU A 320 20.35 -17.24 -7.79
C GLU A 320 20.57 -15.98 -8.64
N GLU A 321 20.13 -16.01 -9.89
CA GLU A 321 20.34 -14.89 -10.81
C GLU A 321 19.48 -13.66 -10.48
N ILE A 322 18.22 -13.85 -10.01
CA ILE A 322 17.38 -12.74 -9.51
C ILE A 322 18.10 -12.01 -8.37
N LEU A 323 18.64 -12.77 -7.40
CA LEU A 323 19.37 -12.19 -6.27
C LEU A 323 20.65 -11.47 -6.71
N ARG A 324 21.43 -12.06 -7.64
CA ARG A 324 22.66 -11.45 -8.18
C ARG A 324 22.37 -10.16 -8.94
N GLN A 325 21.34 -10.12 -9.78
CA GLN A 325 20.96 -8.91 -10.50
C GLN A 325 20.47 -7.82 -9.53
N ARG A 326 19.75 -8.19 -8.46
CA ARG A 326 19.34 -7.26 -7.42
C ARG A 326 20.52 -6.70 -6.63
N ILE A 327 21.50 -7.54 -6.26
CA ILE A 327 22.75 -7.08 -5.60
C ILE A 327 23.48 -6.04 -6.45
N LYS A 328 23.53 -6.26 -7.76
CA LYS A 328 24.11 -5.32 -8.71
C LYS A 328 23.35 -3.99 -8.73
N GLY A 329 22.01 -4.05 -8.70
CA GLY A 329 21.12 -2.88 -8.81
C GLY A 329 20.87 -2.46 -10.25
N VAL A 330 20.27 -1.28 -10.43
CA VAL A 330 19.98 -0.66 -11.73
C VAL A 330 20.76 0.64 -11.84
N LYS A 331 21.35 0.90 -13.00
CA LYS A 331 22.03 2.16 -13.26
C LYS A 331 21.04 3.29 -13.49
N ASN A 332 21.23 4.39 -12.78
CA ASN A 332 20.52 5.63 -13.05
C ASN A 332 21.21 6.47 -14.14
N GLU A 333 20.67 7.64 -14.45
CA GLU A 333 21.21 8.56 -15.46
C GLU A 333 22.60 9.12 -15.12
N ALA A 334 22.99 9.12 -13.84
CA ALA A 334 24.33 9.50 -13.39
C ALA A 334 25.35 8.34 -13.43
N ASP A 335 25.00 7.23 -14.08
CA ASP A 335 25.85 6.02 -14.23
C ASP A 335 26.15 5.29 -12.91
N VAL A 336 25.34 5.55 -11.86
CA VAL A 336 25.46 4.96 -10.52
C VAL A 336 24.46 3.81 -10.37
N TYR A 337 24.90 2.68 -9.80
CA TYR A 337 24.04 1.57 -9.46
C TYR A 337 23.27 1.85 -8.17
N ILE A 338 21.96 2.05 -8.29
CA ILE A 338 21.03 2.29 -7.18
C ILE A 338 20.14 1.07 -6.91
N THR A 339 19.44 1.09 -5.77
CA THR A 339 18.43 0.09 -5.42
C THR A 339 17.11 0.47 -6.09
N PRO A 340 16.55 -0.36 -7.00
CA PRO A 340 15.23 -0.08 -7.57
C PRO A 340 14.13 -0.50 -6.60
N ALA A 341 13.00 0.25 -6.58
CA ALA A 341 11.82 -0.11 -5.78
C ALA A 341 11.19 -1.40 -6.28
N PHE A 342 11.14 -1.61 -7.59
CA PHE A 342 10.52 -2.79 -8.20
C PHE A 342 11.51 -3.59 -9.06
N PRO A 343 11.22 -4.88 -9.30
CA PRO A 343 10.19 -5.70 -8.64
C PRO A 343 10.48 -5.87 -7.14
N LYS A 344 9.44 -5.92 -6.29
CA LYS A 344 9.59 -6.41 -4.93
C LYS A 344 9.98 -7.89 -4.99
N LEU A 345 10.95 -8.30 -4.16
CA LEU A 345 11.39 -9.68 -4.08
C LEU A 345 10.98 -10.29 -2.75
N ILE A 346 10.41 -11.49 -2.79
CA ILE A 346 10.12 -12.30 -1.61
C ILE A 346 10.82 -13.65 -1.76
N TYR A 347 11.59 -14.02 -0.74
CA TYR A 347 12.29 -15.29 -0.65
C TYR A 347 11.69 -16.15 0.46
N VAL A 348 11.26 -17.36 0.11
CA VAL A 348 10.65 -18.28 1.08
C VAL A 348 11.71 -19.12 1.77
N LEU A 349 11.67 -19.11 3.09
CA LEU A 349 12.48 -19.94 3.96
C LEU A 349 11.75 -21.27 4.21
N ASP A 350 12.38 -22.39 3.86
CA ASP A 350 11.88 -23.73 4.10
C ASP A 350 13.04 -24.65 4.52
N GLU A 351 12.77 -25.87 4.92
CA GLU A 351 13.75 -26.84 5.45
C GLU A 351 14.95 -27.06 4.50
N HIS A 352 14.71 -26.96 3.18
CA HIS A 352 15.73 -27.21 2.16
C HIS A 352 16.72 -26.05 1.92
N ASN A 353 16.49 -24.89 2.55
CA ASN A 353 17.34 -23.71 2.31
C ASN A 353 17.70 -22.89 3.55
N VAL A 354 17.15 -23.21 4.74
CA VAL A 354 17.26 -22.33 5.91
C VAL A 354 18.44 -22.64 6.83
N THR A 355 18.93 -23.88 6.83
CA THR A 355 20.06 -24.30 7.67
C THR A 355 21.33 -24.58 6.85
N PRO A 356 22.54 -24.43 7.43
CA PRO A 356 23.80 -24.69 6.72
C PRO A 356 23.90 -26.06 6.03
N ASP A 357 23.23 -27.06 6.57
CA ASP A 357 23.23 -28.44 6.03
C ASP A 357 22.26 -28.62 4.86
N SER A 358 21.43 -27.60 4.60
CA SER A 358 20.41 -27.67 3.55
C SER A 358 21.01 -27.56 2.16
N PRO A 359 20.49 -28.28 1.15
CA PRO A 359 21.09 -28.33 -0.19
C PRO A 359 21.09 -27.00 -0.93
N TYR A 360 20.19 -26.09 -0.56
CA TYR A 360 20.05 -24.76 -1.17
C TYR A 360 20.38 -23.62 -0.20
N TYR A 361 21.10 -23.88 0.90
CA TYR A 361 21.48 -22.84 1.87
C TYR A 361 22.26 -21.69 1.24
N TYR A 362 23.10 -21.97 0.22
CA TYR A 362 23.85 -20.94 -0.50
C TYR A 362 22.94 -19.83 -1.11
N LEU A 363 21.68 -20.16 -1.43
CA LEU A 363 20.69 -19.16 -1.88
C LEU A 363 20.28 -18.23 -0.72
N THR A 364 20.16 -18.75 0.49
CA THR A 364 19.87 -17.96 1.69
C THR A 364 21.04 -17.05 2.07
N GLU A 365 22.29 -17.54 1.94
CA GLU A 365 23.47 -16.70 2.10
C GLU A 365 23.49 -15.55 1.08
N LEU A 366 23.17 -15.86 -0.17
CA LEU A 366 23.06 -14.85 -1.24
C LEU A 366 21.91 -13.87 -0.99
N ALA A 367 20.76 -14.36 -0.49
CA ALA A 367 19.62 -13.52 -0.09
C ALA A 367 20.00 -12.58 1.06
N ALA A 368 20.73 -13.05 2.07
CA ALA A 368 21.22 -12.23 3.17
C ALA A 368 22.17 -11.12 2.68
N GLN A 369 23.09 -11.43 1.75
CA GLN A 369 23.96 -10.42 1.11
C GLN A 369 23.15 -9.39 0.33
N CYS A 370 22.12 -9.86 -0.38
CA CYS A 370 21.23 -8.99 -1.16
C CYS A 370 20.45 -8.04 -0.24
N THR A 371 19.85 -8.56 0.83
CA THR A 371 19.14 -7.76 1.83
C THR A 371 20.03 -6.72 2.48
N ALA A 372 21.23 -7.10 2.91
CA ALA A 372 22.19 -6.20 3.54
C ALA A 372 22.55 -5.01 2.64
N LYS A 373 22.61 -5.21 1.31
CA LYS A 373 23.00 -4.17 0.34
C LYS A 373 21.83 -3.44 -0.28
N ARG A 374 20.68 -4.12 -0.50
CA ARG A 374 19.58 -3.64 -1.35
C ARG A 374 18.21 -3.73 -0.70
N MET A 375 18.11 -4.00 0.59
CA MET A 375 16.87 -4.11 1.38
C MET A 375 15.92 -5.25 0.96
N TYR A 376 16.07 -5.84 -0.20
CA TYR A 376 15.35 -7.03 -0.67
C TYR A 376 16.29 -8.24 -0.72
N PRO A 377 15.76 -9.48 -0.65
CA PRO A 377 14.34 -9.86 -0.56
C PRO A 377 13.76 -9.69 0.85
N ASP A 378 12.41 -9.67 0.93
CA ASP A 378 11.68 -9.96 2.15
C ASP A 378 11.61 -11.47 2.36
N TYR A 379 11.28 -11.89 3.59
CA TYR A 379 11.30 -13.29 3.98
C TYR A 379 9.93 -13.79 4.44
N ILE A 380 9.50 -14.91 3.90
CA ILE A 380 8.33 -15.66 4.36
C ILE A 380 8.77 -17.01 4.91
N SER A 381 8.34 -17.34 6.12
CA SER A 381 8.51 -18.65 6.72
C SER A 381 7.47 -19.62 6.17
N ALA A 382 7.90 -20.63 5.40
CA ALA A 382 7.00 -21.70 4.96
C ALA A 382 6.38 -22.45 6.14
N LYS A 383 7.14 -22.66 7.23
CA LYS A 383 6.68 -23.30 8.47
C LYS A 383 5.49 -22.54 9.07
N LYS A 384 5.65 -21.23 9.31
CA LYS A 384 4.62 -20.40 9.93
C LYS A 384 3.45 -20.10 8.97
N MET A 385 3.72 -20.01 7.69
CA MET A 385 2.67 -19.81 6.71
C MET A 385 1.77 -21.04 6.60
N LYS A 386 2.33 -22.24 6.59
CA LYS A 386 1.54 -23.49 6.63
C LYS A 386 0.63 -23.56 7.86
N GLU A 387 1.10 -23.10 9.03
CA GLU A 387 0.28 -23.02 10.25
C GLU A 387 -0.94 -22.08 10.08
N ASN A 388 -0.77 -20.94 9.41
CA ASN A 388 -1.79 -19.90 9.29
C ASN A 388 -2.76 -20.09 8.10
N TYR A 389 -2.37 -20.86 7.05
CA TYR A 389 -3.09 -20.96 5.78
C TYR A 389 -3.32 -22.41 5.35
N GLU A 390 -3.78 -23.26 6.25
CA GLU A 390 -4.20 -24.65 5.96
C GLU A 390 -3.15 -25.48 5.20
N GLY A 391 -1.87 -25.36 5.59
CA GLY A 391 -0.76 -26.08 4.98
C GLY A 391 -0.23 -25.48 3.67
N ASN A 392 -0.70 -24.32 3.26
CA ASN A 392 -0.31 -23.70 2.00
C ASN A 392 0.79 -22.65 2.18
N VAL A 393 1.62 -22.49 1.13
CA VAL A 393 2.61 -21.42 0.97
C VAL A 393 2.37 -20.74 -0.36
N PHE A 394 2.12 -19.45 -0.35
CA PHE A 394 1.80 -18.66 -1.54
C PHE A 394 2.16 -17.17 -1.34
N SER A 395 2.23 -16.42 -2.43
CA SER A 395 2.59 -15.01 -2.41
C SER A 395 1.47 -14.14 -1.84
N PRO A 396 1.80 -13.06 -1.09
CA PRO A 396 0.87 -11.95 -0.95
C PRO A 396 0.65 -11.28 -2.32
N MET A 397 -0.50 -10.64 -2.49
CA MET A 397 -0.78 -9.77 -3.63
C MET A 397 -0.16 -8.40 -3.35
N GLY A 398 0.65 -7.89 -4.26
CA GLY A 398 1.34 -6.62 -4.09
C GLY A 398 2.27 -6.63 -2.86
N CYS A 399 2.00 -5.75 -1.88
CA CYS A 399 2.88 -5.58 -0.73
C CYS A 399 2.68 -6.62 0.37
N ARG A 400 1.45 -6.86 0.85
CA ARG A 400 1.16 -7.72 2.00
C ARG A 400 -0.26 -8.29 2.08
N SER A 401 -1.10 -8.15 1.03
CA SER A 401 -2.47 -8.67 1.03
C SER A 401 -2.47 -10.16 0.74
N PHE A 402 -3.00 -10.96 1.65
CA PHE A 402 -3.10 -12.42 1.48
C PHE A 402 -4.52 -12.83 1.11
N LEU A 403 -4.62 -13.85 0.27
CA LEU A 403 -5.86 -14.55 -0.04
C LEU A 403 -6.22 -15.52 1.10
N SER A 404 -7.50 -15.66 1.40
CA SER A 404 -7.95 -16.78 2.21
C SER A 404 -7.80 -18.09 1.41
N PRO A 405 -7.44 -19.23 2.04
CA PRO A 405 -7.47 -20.53 1.38
C PRO A 405 -8.84 -20.79 0.74
N TRP A 406 -8.82 -21.23 -0.51
CA TRP A 406 -10.01 -21.53 -1.30
C TRP A 406 -9.75 -22.78 -2.15
N LYS A 407 -10.75 -23.65 -2.23
CA LYS A 407 -10.69 -24.88 -3.00
C LYS A 407 -11.63 -24.85 -4.19
N ASP A 408 -11.16 -25.34 -5.33
CA ASP A 408 -11.96 -25.55 -6.51
C ASP A 408 -12.98 -26.71 -6.33
N GLU A 409 -13.80 -26.95 -7.34
CA GLU A 409 -14.80 -28.05 -7.35
C GLU A 409 -14.18 -29.44 -7.18
N LYS A 410 -12.88 -29.60 -7.44
CA LYS A 410 -12.11 -30.85 -7.26
C LYS A 410 -11.46 -30.95 -5.89
N GLY A 411 -11.63 -29.93 -5.03
CA GLY A 411 -11.03 -29.86 -3.70
C GLY A 411 -9.56 -29.41 -3.67
N ASN A 412 -9.01 -28.92 -4.79
CA ASN A 412 -7.64 -28.41 -4.85
C ASN A 412 -7.58 -26.96 -4.44
N TYR A 413 -6.57 -26.58 -3.64
CA TYR A 413 -6.30 -25.18 -3.33
C TYR A 413 -5.89 -24.41 -4.60
N LYS A 414 -6.42 -23.22 -4.74
CA LYS A 414 -6.08 -22.32 -5.84
C LYS A 414 -5.76 -20.92 -5.30
N PHE A 415 -4.64 -20.37 -5.71
CA PHE A 415 -4.19 -19.01 -5.39
C PHE A 415 -4.01 -18.16 -6.65
N ASP A 416 -3.32 -18.70 -7.67
CA ASP A 416 -3.10 -18.01 -8.94
C ASP A 416 -4.43 -17.74 -9.67
N GLY A 417 -4.55 -16.55 -10.26
CA GLY A 417 -5.78 -16.10 -10.89
C GLY A 417 -6.84 -15.61 -9.90
N ARG A 418 -6.47 -15.31 -8.65
CA ARG A 418 -7.37 -14.74 -7.63
C ARG A 418 -6.96 -13.30 -7.29
N PHE A 419 -7.86 -12.54 -6.68
CA PHE A 419 -7.70 -11.10 -6.52
C PHE A 419 -8.39 -10.54 -5.27
N ASN A 420 -8.05 -9.29 -4.92
CA ASN A 420 -8.69 -8.52 -3.86
C ASN A 420 -9.53 -7.39 -4.45
N MET A 421 -10.78 -7.26 -4.01
CA MET A 421 -11.72 -6.26 -4.52
C MET A 421 -11.47 -4.84 -4.00
N GLY A 422 -10.84 -4.70 -2.85
CA GLY A 422 -10.54 -3.41 -2.23
C GLY A 422 -10.53 -3.44 -0.70
N VAL A 423 -10.27 -2.27 -0.11
CA VAL A 423 -10.00 -2.11 1.32
C VAL A 423 -10.84 -0.96 1.90
N VAL A 424 -11.26 -1.11 3.15
CA VAL A 424 -11.74 -0.03 4.03
C VAL A 424 -11.01 -0.17 5.36
N SER A 425 -10.42 0.93 5.88
CA SER A 425 -9.66 0.89 7.13
C SER A 425 -10.32 1.67 8.26
N LEU A 426 -10.24 1.12 9.47
CA LEU A 426 -10.72 1.72 10.71
C LEU A 426 -9.66 2.59 11.37
N ASN A 427 -10.07 3.73 11.93
CA ASN A 427 -9.28 4.57 12.81
C ASN A 427 -9.52 4.16 14.27
N LEU A 428 -8.70 3.25 14.80
CA LEU A 428 -8.83 2.76 16.17
C LEU A 428 -8.48 3.82 17.22
N PRO A 429 -7.45 4.69 17.04
CA PRO A 429 -7.18 5.82 17.92
C PRO A 429 -8.36 6.74 18.14
N GLN A 430 -9.10 7.10 17.09
CA GLN A 430 -10.29 7.95 17.23
C GLN A 430 -11.36 7.33 18.15
N ILE A 431 -11.52 6.00 18.07
CA ILE A 431 -12.44 5.27 18.96
C ILE A 431 -11.95 5.40 20.41
N GLY A 432 -10.65 5.25 20.65
CA GLY A 432 -10.04 5.42 21.98
C GLY A 432 -10.25 6.82 22.56
N ILE A 433 -10.07 7.88 21.74
CA ILE A 433 -10.31 9.26 22.15
C ILE A 433 -11.79 9.46 22.57
N LEU A 434 -12.72 8.93 21.77
CA LEU A 434 -14.15 9.06 22.03
C LEU A 434 -14.61 8.22 23.23
N ALA A 435 -13.98 7.10 23.50
CA ALA A 435 -14.29 6.20 24.62
C ALA A 435 -13.84 6.77 25.97
N ARG A 436 -12.92 7.72 26.02
CA ARG A 436 -12.45 8.43 27.24
C ARG A 436 -12.06 7.48 28.39
N GLY A 437 -11.26 6.46 28.05
CA GLY A 437 -10.74 5.48 29.01
C GLY A 437 -11.72 4.34 29.37
N SER A 438 -12.93 4.29 28.80
CA SER A 438 -13.88 3.19 29.02
C SER A 438 -13.73 2.11 27.97
N GLU A 439 -13.35 0.90 28.38
CA GLU A 439 -13.27 -0.27 27.51
C GLU A 439 -14.65 -0.64 26.91
N GLU A 440 -15.72 -0.62 27.73
CA GLU A 440 -17.07 -0.92 27.26
C GLU A 440 -17.51 0.04 26.15
N LYS A 441 -17.32 1.34 26.37
CA LYS A 441 -17.64 2.36 25.36
C LYS A 441 -16.77 2.26 24.12
N TYR A 442 -15.53 1.82 24.27
CA TYR A 442 -14.65 1.56 23.11
C TYR A 442 -15.29 0.54 22.18
N PHE A 443 -15.71 -0.61 22.71
CA PHE A 443 -16.32 -1.68 21.90
C PHE A 443 -17.70 -1.30 21.36
N GLU A 444 -18.50 -0.53 22.10
CA GLU A 444 -19.77 0.01 21.57
C GLU A 444 -19.55 0.90 20.33
N ILE A 445 -18.53 1.77 20.36
CA ILE A 445 -18.19 2.63 19.23
C ILE A 445 -17.57 1.81 18.10
N LEU A 446 -16.72 0.84 18.42
CA LEU A 446 -16.10 -0.06 17.43
C LEU A 446 -17.19 -0.80 16.63
N ASP A 447 -18.21 -1.34 17.29
CA ASP A 447 -19.31 -2.05 16.63
C ASP A 447 -20.04 -1.16 15.62
N LYS A 448 -20.34 0.09 15.99
CA LYS A 448 -20.94 1.07 15.06
C LYS A 448 -20.03 1.39 13.86
N ARG A 449 -18.70 1.40 14.06
CA ARG A 449 -17.72 1.60 12.97
C ARG A 449 -17.63 0.37 12.06
N LEU A 450 -17.77 -0.82 12.63
CA LEU A 450 -17.81 -2.08 11.89
C LEU A 450 -19.03 -2.14 10.96
N GLU A 451 -20.21 -1.71 11.41
CA GLU A 451 -21.42 -1.62 10.56
C GLU A 451 -21.20 -0.69 9.35
N LEU A 452 -20.56 0.46 9.56
CA LEU A 452 -20.20 1.38 8.47
C LEU A 452 -19.17 0.78 7.52
N ALA A 453 -18.16 0.07 8.05
CA ALA A 453 -17.13 -0.58 7.26
C ALA A 453 -17.73 -1.73 6.43
N GLU A 454 -18.62 -2.56 6.98
CA GLU A 454 -19.38 -3.59 6.26
C GLU A 454 -20.11 -2.98 5.06
N LYS A 455 -20.90 -1.93 5.30
CA LYS A 455 -21.63 -1.22 4.24
C LYS A 455 -20.71 -0.67 3.16
N ALA A 456 -19.57 -0.10 3.54
CA ALA A 456 -18.59 0.46 2.61
C ALA A 456 -17.91 -0.63 1.76
N LEU A 457 -17.59 -1.78 2.36
CA LEU A 457 -17.01 -2.93 1.64
C LEU A 457 -18.03 -3.55 0.67
N LEU A 458 -19.28 -3.67 1.08
CA LEU A 458 -20.36 -4.16 0.20
C LEU A 458 -20.63 -3.23 -0.99
N LEU A 459 -20.40 -1.93 -0.86
CA LEU A 459 -20.46 -1.00 -1.99
C LEU A 459 -19.47 -1.41 -3.09
N ARG A 460 -18.22 -1.75 -2.73
CA ARG A 460 -17.20 -2.22 -3.71
C ARG A 460 -17.64 -3.48 -4.44
N TYR A 461 -18.16 -4.46 -3.71
CA TYR A 461 -18.73 -5.67 -4.31
C TYR A 461 -19.88 -5.34 -5.28
N ASN A 462 -20.80 -4.47 -4.88
CA ASN A 462 -21.96 -4.09 -5.69
C ASN A 462 -21.58 -3.38 -6.99
N LEU A 463 -20.48 -2.62 -7.00
CA LEU A 463 -19.98 -1.96 -8.21
C LEU A 463 -19.35 -2.95 -9.22
N LEU A 464 -18.89 -4.12 -8.74
CA LEU A 464 -18.22 -5.11 -9.59
C LEU A 464 -19.13 -6.28 -10.03
N LYS A 465 -20.18 -6.63 -9.27
CA LYS A 465 -20.94 -7.89 -9.46
C LYS A 465 -21.56 -8.08 -10.83
N ASP A 466 -21.93 -7.00 -11.51
CA ASP A 466 -22.59 -7.02 -12.82
C ASP A 466 -21.67 -6.66 -13.99
N VAL A 467 -20.39 -6.46 -13.73
CA VAL A 467 -19.38 -6.10 -14.71
C VAL A 467 -19.14 -7.27 -15.67
N VAL A 468 -18.91 -6.96 -16.94
CA VAL A 468 -18.60 -7.94 -18.00
C VAL A 468 -17.09 -8.04 -18.25
N SER A 469 -16.66 -9.16 -18.78
CA SER A 469 -15.25 -9.49 -19.05
C SER A 469 -14.52 -8.51 -19.96
N ASP A 470 -15.28 -7.71 -20.73
CA ASP A 470 -14.77 -6.76 -21.72
C ASP A 470 -14.01 -5.57 -21.12
N VAL A 471 -14.24 -5.25 -19.84
CA VAL A 471 -13.62 -4.11 -19.19
C VAL A 471 -12.10 -4.26 -19.02
N SER A 472 -11.63 -5.49 -18.90
CA SER A 472 -10.20 -5.81 -18.84
C SER A 472 -9.94 -7.20 -19.43
N PRO A 473 -9.78 -7.30 -20.76
CA PRO A 473 -9.59 -8.60 -21.42
C PRO A 473 -8.40 -9.40 -20.90
N ILE A 474 -7.29 -8.75 -20.55
CA ILE A 474 -6.11 -9.43 -20.01
C ILE A 474 -6.42 -10.20 -18.72
N HIS A 475 -7.24 -9.62 -17.83
CA HIS A 475 -7.65 -10.26 -16.59
C HIS A 475 -8.67 -11.37 -16.82
N TRP A 476 -9.74 -11.06 -17.57
CA TRP A 476 -10.94 -11.87 -17.59
C TRP A 476 -11.05 -12.84 -18.76
N GLN A 477 -10.42 -12.51 -19.92
CA GLN A 477 -10.54 -13.31 -21.15
C GLN A 477 -9.24 -14.03 -21.52
N HIS A 478 -8.06 -13.51 -21.10
CA HIS A 478 -6.77 -13.94 -21.64
C HIS A 478 -5.84 -14.60 -20.62
N GLY A 479 -6.35 -14.96 -19.45
CA GLY A 479 -5.72 -15.92 -18.57
C GLY A 479 -5.10 -15.35 -17.28
N ALA A 480 -4.97 -14.02 -17.10
CA ALA A 480 -4.39 -13.50 -15.84
C ALA A 480 -5.22 -13.88 -14.60
N ILE A 481 -6.56 -13.87 -14.72
CA ILE A 481 -7.50 -14.37 -13.69
C ILE A 481 -8.34 -15.52 -14.28
N ALA A 482 -8.94 -15.30 -15.44
CA ALA A 482 -9.88 -16.23 -16.05
C ALA A 482 -9.76 -16.25 -17.59
N ARG A 483 -10.48 -17.20 -18.22
CA ARG A 483 -10.64 -17.33 -19.66
C ARG A 483 -12.12 -17.30 -20.03
N LEU A 484 -12.79 -16.18 -19.66
CA LEU A 484 -14.20 -15.93 -20.02
C LEU A 484 -14.35 -15.59 -21.50
N LYS A 485 -15.52 -15.84 -22.02
CA LYS A 485 -15.90 -15.30 -23.33
C LYS A 485 -16.23 -13.81 -23.20
N LYS A 486 -16.13 -13.09 -24.30
CA LYS A 486 -16.57 -11.70 -24.42
C LYS A 486 -18.02 -11.56 -23.97
N GLY A 487 -18.34 -10.54 -23.14
CA GLY A 487 -19.68 -10.27 -22.62
C GLY A 487 -20.10 -11.14 -21.43
N GLU A 488 -19.31 -12.12 -20.99
CA GLU A 488 -19.62 -12.88 -19.78
C GLU A 488 -19.39 -12.05 -18.51
N LYS A 489 -20.31 -12.16 -17.54
CA LYS A 489 -20.21 -11.47 -16.26
C LYS A 489 -19.13 -12.09 -15.37
N ILE A 490 -18.41 -11.23 -14.64
CA ILE A 490 -17.34 -11.64 -13.70
C ILE A 490 -17.87 -12.04 -12.31
N GLY A 491 -19.14 -11.78 -12.01
CA GLY A 491 -19.74 -11.91 -10.67
C GLY A 491 -19.46 -13.23 -9.95
N ARG A 492 -19.36 -14.37 -10.68
CA ARG A 492 -19.05 -15.67 -10.09
C ARG A 492 -17.67 -15.74 -9.42
N PHE A 493 -16.74 -14.86 -9.78
CA PHE A 493 -15.42 -14.79 -9.17
C PHE A 493 -15.36 -13.86 -7.93
N LEU A 494 -16.46 -13.18 -7.60
CA LEU A 494 -16.54 -12.29 -6.45
C LEU A 494 -17.04 -13.00 -5.19
N THR A 495 -17.73 -14.12 -5.33
CA THR A 495 -18.46 -14.83 -4.24
C THR A 495 -17.77 -16.14 -3.85
N GLY A 496 -18.25 -16.76 -2.77
CA GLY A 496 -17.77 -18.06 -2.29
C GLY A 496 -16.31 -18.02 -1.80
N GLY A 497 -15.76 -16.87 -1.49
CA GLY A 497 -14.37 -16.74 -1.04
C GLY A 497 -13.33 -16.78 -2.18
N TYR A 498 -13.73 -16.82 -3.45
CA TYR A 498 -12.78 -16.80 -4.57
C TYR A 498 -11.97 -15.49 -4.61
N ALA A 499 -12.63 -14.33 -4.58
CA ALA A 499 -12.00 -13.05 -4.35
C ALA A 499 -12.02 -12.71 -2.85
N THR A 500 -11.08 -11.87 -2.42
CA THR A 500 -11.08 -11.29 -1.08
C THR A 500 -11.53 -9.84 -1.09
N ILE A 501 -11.99 -9.37 0.07
CA ILE A 501 -12.27 -7.98 0.36
C ILE A 501 -11.80 -7.70 1.78
N SER A 502 -11.13 -6.57 2.03
CA SER A 502 -10.32 -6.43 3.24
C SER A 502 -10.84 -5.36 4.19
N LEU A 503 -11.01 -5.72 5.46
CA LEU A 503 -11.15 -4.79 6.57
C LEU A 503 -9.76 -4.47 7.11
N GLY A 504 -9.33 -3.21 6.96
CA GLY A 504 -8.08 -2.70 7.48
C GLY A 504 -8.22 -2.00 8.83
N TYR A 505 -7.12 -1.75 9.51
CA TYR A 505 -7.08 -1.00 10.75
C TYR A 505 -5.75 -0.30 10.97
N ILE A 506 -5.76 0.80 11.73
CA ILE A 506 -4.60 1.63 12.07
C ILE A 506 -4.62 1.92 13.56
N GLY A 507 -3.45 1.94 14.22
CA GLY A 507 -3.26 2.55 15.53
C GLY A 507 -3.66 1.70 16.73
N ILE A 508 -3.33 0.42 16.74
CA ILE A 508 -3.48 -0.43 17.94
C ILE A 508 -2.73 0.18 19.15
N TYR A 509 -1.51 0.70 18.92
CA TYR A 509 -0.72 1.34 19.96
C TYR A 509 -1.48 2.51 20.62
N GLU A 510 -1.94 3.46 19.83
CA GLU A 510 -2.64 4.63 20.34
C GLU A 510 -3.97 4.26 21.02
N ALA A 511 -4.69 3.28 20.48
CA ALA A 511 -5.92 2.78 21.07
C ALA A 511 -5.67 2.16 22.47
N THR A 512 -4.63 1.35 22.61
CA THR A 512 -4.25 0.73 23.89
C THR A 512 -3.79 1.79 24.89
N ARG A 513 -2.97 2.75 24.49
CA ARG A 513 -2.53 3.87 25.34
C ARG A 513 -3.71 4.66 25.90
N LEU A 514 -4.71 4.96 25.07
CA LEU A 514 -5.89 5.73 25.47
C LEU A 514 -6.82 5.00 26.47
N ILE A 515 -6.88 3.68 26.41
CA ILE A 515 -7.78 2.89 27.26
C ILE A 515 -7.07 2.34 28.49
N THR A 516 -5.85 1.81 28.32
CA THR A 516 -5.14 1.12 29.41
C THR A 516 -4.05 1.95 30.08
N GLY A 517 -3.60 3.02 29.43
CA GLY A 517 -2.43 3.80 29.83
C GLY A 517 -1.09 3.15 29.47
N GLU A 518 -1.09 1.95 28.88
CA GLU A 518 0.11 1.21 28.50
C GLU A 518 0.29 1.12 26.97
N SER A 519 1.53 0.86 26.52
CA SER A 519 1.82 0.43 25.14
C SER A 519 1.14 -0.89 24.83
N ASN A 520 0.93 -1.19 23.56
CA ASN A 520 0.46 -2.51 23.12
C ASN A 520 1.44 -3.65 23.46
N THR A 521 2.71 -3.35 23.75
CA THR A 521 3.71 -4.31 24.23
C THR A 521 3.63 -4.53 25.76
N GLY A 522 3.01 -3.61 26.51
CA GLY A 522 2.75 -3.77 27.95
C GLY A 522 1.72 -4.85 28.25
N GLU A 523 1.67 -5.36 29.47
CA GLU A 523 0.82 -6.49 29.84
C GLU A 523 -0.67 -6.20 29.60
N LYS A 524 -1.20 -5.09 30.15
CA LYS A 524 -2.60 -4.70 29.96
C LYS A 524 -2.88 -4.27 28.53
N GLY A 525 -1.92 -3.53 27.92
CA GLY A 525 -2.03 -3.10 26.53
C GLY A 525 -2.17 -4.28 25.56
N ARG A 526 -1.33 -5.33 25.74
CA ARG A 526 -1.39 -6.56 24.92
C ARG A 526 -2.74 -7.27 25.05
N VAL A 527 -3.25 -7.43 26.29
CA VAL A 527 -4.55 -8.05 26.52
C VAL A 527 -5.66 -7.27 25.81
N PHE A 528 -5.67 -5.95 25.93
CA PHE A 528 -6.67 -5.11 25.27
C PHE A 528 -6.52 -5.12 23.74
N ALA A 529 -5.29 -5.07 23.22
CA ALA A 529 -5.01 -5.20 21.80
C ALA A 529 -5.57 -6.51 21.21
N MET A 530 -5.37 -7.63 21.93
CA MET A 530 -5.92 -8.94 21.50
C MET A 530 -7.45 -8.95 21.49
N LYS A 531 -8.12 -8.33 22.47
CA LYS A 531 -9.59 -8.19 22.46
C LYS A 531 -10.07 -7.41 21.24
N ILE A 532 -9.35 -6.35 20.84
CA ILE A 532 -9.64 -5.62 19.58
C ILE A 532 -9.55 -6.58 18.40
N MET A 533 -8.42 -7.31 18.28
CA MET A 533 -8.20 -8.24 17.17
C MET A 533 -9.26 -9.34 17.10
N ASP A 534 -9.67 -9.87 18.25
CA ASP A 534 -10.74 -10.87 18.31
C ASP A 534 -12.07 -10.28 17.83
N ARG A 535 -12.44 -9.07 18.29
CA ARG A 535 -13.68 -8.41 17.86
C ARG A 535 -13.71 -8.13 16.36
N LEU A 536 -12.56 -7.73 15.77
CA LEU A 536 -12.45 -7.53 14.33
C LEU A 536 -12.60 -8.85 13.54
N ASN A 537 -12.02 -9.95 14.04
CA ASN A 537 -12.15 -11.26 13.41
C ASN A 537 -13.57 -11.81 13.53
N ASP A 538 -14.23 -11.64 14.68
CA ASP A 538 -15.64 -12.04 14.85
C ASP A 538 -16.55 -11.34 13.83
N ALA A 539 -16.31 -10.04 13.60
CA ALA A 539 -17.06 -9.29 12.60
C ALA A 539 -16.88 -9.81 11.18
N ILE A 540 -15.62 -10.03 10.73
CA ILE A 540 -15.37 -10.54 9.38
C ILE A 540 -15.90 -11.96 9.17
N ASN A 541 -15.86 -12.82 10.19
CA ASN A 541 -16.43 -14.17 10.13
C ASN A 541 -17.96 -14.11 9.99
N LEU A 542 -18.62 -13.25 10.77
CA LEU A 542 -20.06 -13.01 10.65
C LEU A 542 -20.44 -12.50 9.25
N TRP A 543 -19.65 -11.56 8.69
CA TRP A 543 -19.92 -11.03 7.35
C TRP A 543 -19.67 -12.07 6.25
N HIS A 544 -18.67 -12.94 6.42
CA HIS A 544 -18.43 -14.05 5.51
C HIS A 544 -19.66 -14.96 5.41
N ASP A 545 -20.19 -15.38 6.53
CA ASP A 545 -21.39 -16.23 6.59
C ASP A 545 -22.64 -15.53 6.03
N LYS A 546 -22.80 -14.25 6.35
CA LYS A 546 -23.96 -13.45 5.93
C LYS A 546 -23.99 -13.16 4.42
N HIS A 547 -22.84 -12.90 3.80
CA HIS A 547 -22.77 -12.40 2.43
C HIS A 547 -22.14 -13.37 1.43
N ASN A 548 -21.58 -14.48 1.89
CA ASN A 548 -20.83 -15.44 1.06
C ASN A 548 -19.68 -14.77 0.27
N LEU A 549 -18.95 -13.84 0.92
CA LEU A 549 -17.79 -13.13 0.38
C LEU A 549 -16.54 -13.44 1.20
N GLY A 550 -15.36 -13.38 0.58
CA GLY A 550 -14.08 -13.63 1.23
C GLY A 550 -13.57 -12.42 2.00
N PHE A 551 -14.14 -12.12 3.18
CA PHE A 551 -13.62 -11.06 4.03
C PHE A 551 -12.30 -11.47 4.69
N GLY A 552 -11.34 -10.54 4.77
CA GLY A 552 -10.06 -10.75 5.43
C GLY A 552 -9.67 -9.57 6.32
N LEU A 553 -9.14 -9.85 7.51
CA LEU A 553 -8.58 -8.82 8.38
C LEU A 553 -7.18 -8.46 7.91
N TYR A 554 -6.95 -7.18 7.68
CA TYR A 554 -5.79 -6.65 6.98
C TYR A 554 -5.02 -5.62 7.82
N GLY A 555 -3.78 -5.93 8.17
CA GLY A 555 -2.87 -4.94 8.73
C GLY A 555 -2.54 -3.90 7.66
N THR A 556 -3.34 -2.84 7.58
CA THR A 556 -3.33 -1.86 6.49
C THR A 556 -1.93 -1.34 6.18
N PRO A 557 -1.46 -1.37 4.93
CA PRO A 557 -0.29 -0.61 4.52
C PRO A 557 -0.66 0.88 4.55
N ALA A 558 -0.03 1.62 5.41
CA ALA A 558 -0.36 3.02 5.60
C ALA A 558 0.74 3.92 5.02
N GLU A 559 0.61 4.33 3.77
CA GLU A 559 1.50 5.35 3.21
C GLU A 559 1.20 6.73 3.82
N SER A 560 0.11 7.33 3.40
CA SER A 560 -0.36 8.63 3.88
C SER A 560 -1.43 8.50 4.98
N LEU A 561 -2.06 7.33 5.15
CA LEU A 561 -3.22 7.14 6.02
C LEU A 561 -2.94 7.40 7.50
N THR A 562 -1.77 7.01 8.01
CA THR A 562 -1.37 7.28 9.40
C THR A 562 -1.29 8.78 9.69
N ASN A 563 -0.77 9.56 8.74
CA ASN A 563 -0.74 11.01 8.82
C ASN A 563 -2.16 11.61 8.67
N ARG A 564 -2.95 11.15 7.69
CA ARG A 564 -4.31 11.63 7.46
C ARG A 564 -5.18 11.47 8.72
N PHE A 565 -5.21 10.30 9.33
CA PHE A 565 -6.00 10.06 10.54
C PHE A 565 -5.54 10.92 11.71
N SER A 566 -4.23 10.97 11.97
CA SER A 566 -3.67 11.80 13.04
C SER A 566 -3.99 13.28 12.84
N SER A 567 -3.89 13.80 11.61
CA SER A 567 -4.17 15.20 11.28
C SER A 567 -5.66 15.56 11.47
N LEU A 568 -6.57 14.68 11.03
CA LEU A 568 -8.01 14.88 11.20
C LEU A 568 -8.41 14.84 12.69
N ASP A 569 -7.85 13.90 13.45
CA ASP A 569 -8.14 13.78 14.88
C ASP A 569 -7.54 14.94 15.66
N ARG A 570 -6.33 15.39 15.31
CA ARG A 570 -5.72 16.58 15.89
C ARG A 570 -6.53 17.84 15.62
N ALA A 571 -7.04 18.00 14.42
CA ALA A 571 -7.90 19.12 14.05
C ALA A 571 -9.21 19.13 14.85
N ARG A 572 -9.78 17.94 15.11
CA ARG A 572 -11.06 17.78 15.79
C ARG A 572 -10.98 17.77 17.31
N PHE A 573 -9.98 17.12 17.89
CA PHE A 573 -9.87 16.87 19.34
C PHE A 573 -8.72 17.63 20.01
N GLY A 574 -7.89 18.33 19.22
CA GLY A 574 -6.70 19.02 19.70
C GLY A 574 -5.46 18.12 19.79
N VAL A 575 -4.42 18.67 20.41
CA VAL A 575 -3.17 17.95 20.66
C VAL A 575 -3.34 17.09 21.91
N ILE A 576 -3.18 15.79 21.74
CA ILE A 576 -3.16 14.79 22.81
C ILE A 576 -1.76 14.19 22.82
N GLU A 577 -1.07 14.31 23.95
CA GLU A 577 0.30 13.83 24.15
C GLU A 577 0.41 12.33 23.84
N ASP A 578 1.45 11.95 23.13
CA ASP A 578 1.77 10.59 22.65
C ASP A 578 0.71 9.99 21.69
N ILE A 579 -0.33 10.73 21.32
CA ILE A 579 -1.40 10.30 20.40
C ILE A 579 -1.40 11.16 19.13
N THR A 580 -1.89 12.41 19.20
CA THR A 580 -2.06 13.28 18.02
C THR A 580 -0.91 14.30 17.84
N ASP A 581 0.01 14.39 18.78
CA ASP A 581 1.13 15.33 18.77
C ASP A 581 2.19 15.01 17.72
N LYS A 582 2.38 13.72 17.41
CA LYS A 582 3.41 13.22 16.49
C LYS A 582 3.17 13.57 15.02
N GLY A 583 1.91 13.77 14.61
CA GLY A 583 1.51 13.98 13.21
C GLY A 583 1.39 12.69 12.39
N TYR A 584 1.49 11.54 13.04
CA TYR A 584 1.23 10.21 12.47
C TYR A 584 0.74 9.25 13.55
N TYR A 585 0.01 8.20 13.17
CA TYR A 585 -0.34 7.07 14.02
C TYR A 585 0.55 5.87 13.73
N THR A 586 0.65 4.96 14.69
CA THR A 586 1.36 3.70 14.50
C THR A 586 0.64 2.85 13.45
N ASN A 587 1.41 2.26 12.54
CA ASN A 587 0.88 1.43 11.48
C ASN A 587 0.29 0.14 12.07
N SER A 588 -0.97 -0.16 11.75
CA SER A 588 -1.71 -1.37 12.12
C SER A 588 -1.42 -1.87 13.56
N TYR A 589 -0.82 -3.05 13.70
CA TYR A 589 -0.49 -3.72 14.98
C TYR A 589 0.96 -3.51 15.44
N HIS A 590 1.77 -2.81 14.67
CA HIS A 590 3.22 -2.73 14.93
C HIS A 590 3.54 -2.12 16.30
N VAL A 591 4.71 -2.50 16.81
CA VAL A 591 5.34 -1.77 17.91
C VAL A 591 5.57 -0.32 17.47
N ASN A 592 5.34 0.65 18.35
CA ASN A 592 5.56 2.05 18.03
C ASN A 592 7.01 2.30 17.60
N VAL A 593 7.21 3.10 16.58
CA VAL A 593 8.53 3.33 15.96
C VAL A 593 9.56 3.96 16.91
N ARG A 594 9.10 4.58 18.01
CA ARG A 594 9.94 5.18 19.06
C ARG A 594 10.21 4.24 20.25
N GLU A 595 9.60 3.06 20.28
CA GLU A 595 9.76 2.12 21.37
C GLU A 595 11.03 1.29 21.18
N GLU A 596 11.94 1.37 22.16
CA GLU A 596 13.17 0.58 22.17
C GLU A 596 12.85 -0.88 22.44
N ILE A 597 13.04 -1.72 21.44
CA ILE A 597 12.83 -3.16 21.51
C ILE A 597 13.82 -3.84 20.55
N ASN A 598 14.39 -4.99 20.96
CA ASN A 598 15.23 -5.74 20.04
C ASN A 598 14.39 -6.49 18.99
N VAL A 599 15.03 -6.88 17.89
CA VAL A 599 14.37 -7.51 16.74
C VAL A 599 13.64 -8.82 17.10
N PHE A 600 14.20 -9.61 18.01
CA PHE A 600 13.65 -10.91 18.38
C PHE A 600 12.37 -10.77 19.21
N ASP A 601 12.37 -9.90 20.20
CA ASP A 601 11.19 -9.59 21.02
C ASP A 601 10.10 -8.92 20.19
N LYS A 602 10.48 -8.01 19.29
CA LYS A 602 9.55 -7.38 18.34
C LYS A 602 8.86 -8.42 17.45
N PHE A 603 9.63 -9.34 16.86
CA PHE A 603 9.05 -10.38 15.99
C PHE A 603 8.18 -11.37 16.77
N ASN A 604 8.57 -11.74 17.98
CA ASN A 604 7.73 -12.57 18.86
C ASN A 604 6.39 -11.88 19.16
N PHE A 605 6.43 -10.60 19.56
CA PHE A 605 5.22 -9.83 19.83
C PHE A 605 4.33 -9.72 18.59
N GLU A 606 4.87 -9.28 17.47
CA GLU A 606 4.10 -9.02 16.25
C GLU A 606 3.57 -10.32 15.59
N SER A 607 4.23 -11.46 15.82
CA SER A 607 3.81 -12.76 15.28
C SER A 607 2.40 -13.17 15.69
N GLU A 608 1.96 -12.78 16.90
CA GLU A 608 0.61 -13.07 17.40
C GLU A 608 -0.46 -12.30 16.62
N PHE A 609 -0.15 -11.06 16.23
CA PHE A 609 -1.03 -10.24 15.42
C PHE A 609 -1.09 -10.70 13.96
N GLN A 610 0.03 -11.23 13.43
CA GLN A 610 0.04 -11.82 12.09
C GLN A 610 -0.90 -13.02 11.99
N LYS A 611 -0.97 -13.88 13.02
CA LYS A 611 -1.91 -15.00 13.07
C LYS A 611 -3.38 -14.56 13.01
N LYS A 612 -3.68 -13.37 13.50
CA LYS A 612 -5.03 -12.79 13.51
C LYS A 612 -5.33 -11.91 12.30
N SER A 613 -4.30 -11.48 11.56
CA SER A 613 -4.43 -10.62 10.36
C SER A 613 -4.20 -11.43 9.08
N THR A 614 -4.98 -12.49 8.90
CA THR A 614 -4.82 -13.45 7.78
C THR A 614 -5.12 -12.86 6.40
N GLY A 615 -5.85 -11.73 6.32
CA GLY A 615 -6.06 -11.00 5.06
C GLY A 615 -4.87 -10.13 4.64
N GLY A 616 -3.85 -9.99 5.49
CA GLY A 616 -2.61 -9.29 5.15
C GLY A 616 -1.84 -8.83 6.37
N CYS A 617 -0.55 -9.13 6.37
CA CYS A 617 0.38 -8.77 7.43
C CYS A 617 1.81 -8.68 6.91
N ILE A 618 2.64 -7.93 7.59
CA ILE A 618 4.11 -7.91 7.44
C ILE A 618 4.70 -7.27 8.69
N SER A 619 5.88 -7.70 9.10
CA SER A 619 6.66 -7.07 10.15
C SER A 619 8.00 -6.59 9.61
N TYR A 620 8.55 -5.55 10.21
CA TYR A 620 9.84 -5.01 9.78
C TYR A 620 10.79 -4.82 10.96
N ALA A 621 12.09 -4.90 10.69
CA ALA A 621 13.13 -4.52 11.62
C ALA A 621 13.97 -3.39 11.05
N GLU A 622 14.11 -2.30 11.81
CA GLU A 622 15.10 -1.26 11.53
C GLU A 622 16.47 -1.76 11.98
N ILE A 623 17.38 -1.95 11.02
CA ILE A 623 18.74 -2.42 11.29
C ILE A 623 19.76 -1.50 10.60
N PRO A 624 20.97 -1.39 11.14
CA PRO A 624 22.02 -0.59 10.54
C PRO A 624 22.51 -1.23 9.22
N ASN A 625 23.49 -0.62 8.58
CA ASN A 625 24.15 -1.23 7.43
C ASN A 625 24.86 -2.52 7.86
N MET A 626 24.37 -3.65 7.33
CA MET A 626 24.82 -5.00 7.67
C MET A 626 25.74 -5.64 6.61
N THR A 627 26.21 -4.88 5.62
CA THR A 627 27.04 -5.43 4.52
C THR A 627 28.30 -6.13 5.01
N ASN A 628 28.84 -5.73 6.16
CA ASN A 628 30.02 -6.32 6.80
C ASN A 628 29.69 -7.35 7.90
N ASN A 629 28.40 -7.65 8.14
CA ASN A 629 27.98 -8.58 9.19
C ASN A 629 26.84 -9.51 8.70
N ILE A 630 27.10 -10.22 7.62
CA ILE A 630 26.15 -11.19 7.05
C ILE A 630 25.76 -12.30 8.05
N PRO A 631 26.65 -12.82 8.92
CA PRO A 631 26.25 -13.81 9.93
C PRO A 631 25.10 -13.33 10.84
N ALA A 632 25.09 -12.07 11.26
CA ALA A 632 23.98 -11.55 12.06
C ALA A 632 22.67 -11.49 11.26
N VAL A 633 22.72 -11.16 9.96
CA VAL A 633 21.54 -11.20 9.07
C VAL A 633 21.02 -12.63 8.96
N LEU A 634 21.90 -13.62 8.79
CA LEU A 634 21.53 -15.04 8.74
C LEU A 634 20.90 -15.52 10.05
N THR A 635 21.39 -15.07 11.20
CA THR A 635 20.78 -15.37 12.51
C THR A 635 19.34 -14.83 12.59
N MET A 636 19.11 -13.60 12.14
CA MET A 636 17.78 -13.02 12.12
C MET A 636 16.86 -13.73 11.09
N ILE A 637 17.39 -14.16 9.94
CA ILE A 637 16.65 -14.93 8.93
C ILE A 637 16.22 -16.30 9.51
N GLN A 638 17.11 -16.99 10.22
CA GLN A 638 16.77 -18.24 10.91
C GLN A 638 15.65 -18.00 11.94
N TYR A 639 15.73 -16.91 12.69
CA TYR A 639 14.70 -16.53 13.65
C TYR A 639 13.34 -16.29 12.99
N ILE A 640 13.32 -15.60 11.83
CA ILE A 640 12.09 -15.41 11.04
C ILE A 640 11.46 -16.76 10.70
N TYR A 641 12.26 -17.73 10.20
CA TYR A 641 11.75 -19.04 9.86
C TYR A 641 11.03 -19.73 11.02
N ASP A 642 11.56 -19.59 12.24
CA ASP A 642 11.04 -20.29 13.42
C ASP A 642 9.86 -19.57 14.10
N HIS A 643 9.75 -18.24 13.99
CA HIS A 643 8.88 -17.47 14.87
C HIS A 643 7.82 -16.63 14.17
N ILE A 644 8.06 -16.09 12.97
CA ILE A 644 7.15 -15.14 12.32
C ILE A 644 6.87 -15.49 10.86
N SER A 645 5.64 -15.25 10.40
CA SER A 645 5.22 -15.67 9.05
C SER A 645 5.87 -14.84 7.95
N TYR A 646 5.94 -13.52 8.12
CA TYR A 646 6.39 -12.58 7.10
C TYR A 646 7.12 -11.40 7.72
N ALA A 647 8.38 -11.22 7.34
CA ALA A 647 9.20 -10.12 7.83
C ALA A 647 10.12 -9.53 6.76
N GLU A 648 10.49 -8.27 6.96
CA GLU A 648 11.41 -7.49 6.13
C GLU A 648 12.45 -6.77 6.97
N PHE A 649 13.57 -6.41 6.34
CA PHE A 649 14.64 -5.63 6.97
C PHE A 649 14.75 -4.25 6.33
N ASN A 650 14.79 -3.22 7.17
CA ASN A 650 15.06 -1.85 6.77
C ASN A 650 16.53 -1.53 7.01
N THR A 651 17.38 -1.89 6.03
CA THR A 651 18.76 -1.42 5.97
C THR A 651 18.80 -0.06 5.27
N LYS A 652 19.99 0.47 5.02
CA LYS A 652 20.14 1.78 4.37
C LYS A 652 20.92 1.64 3.07
N SER A 653 20.40 2.21 1.98
CA SER A 653 20.96 2.11 0.64
C SER A 653 20.75 3.41 -0.14
N ASP A 654 21.16 4.55 0.47
CA ASP A 654 21.01 5.88 -0.11
C ASP A 654 22.30 6.32 -0.82
N TYR A 655 22.17 7.31 -1.70
CA TYR A 655 23.31 7.88 -2.41
C TYR A 655 23.19 9.40 -2.57
N CYS A 656 24.28 10.12 -2.32
CA CYS A 656 24.40 11.55 -2.59
C CYS A 656 25.20 11.79 -3.86
N HIS A 657 24.56 12.34 -4.89
CA HIS A 657 25.19 12.63 -6.18
C HIS A 657 26.16 13.82 -6.15
N GLU A 658 26.12 14.67 -5.10
CA GLU A 658 27.04 15.80 -4.95
C GLU A 658 28.42 15.37 -4.47
N CYS A 659 28.49 14.46 -3.48
CA CYS A 659 29.78 14.07 -2.87
C CYS A 659 30.14 12.59 -3.02
N GLY A 660 29.28 11.77 -3.65
CA GLY A 660 29.48 10.33 -3.80
C GLY A 660 29.33 9.54 -2.49
N PHE A 661 28.60 10.07 -1.49
CA PHE A 661 28.32 9.35 -0.25
C PHE A 661 27.36 8.20 -0.54
N ASP A 662 27.73 6.97 -0.16
CA ASP A 662 26.92 5.75 -0.22
C ASP A 662 26.69 5.31 1.22
N GLY A 663 25.43 5.37 1.70
CA GLY A 663 25.10 5.09 3.09
C GLY A 663 23.72 5.64 3.47
N GLU A 664 23.53 6.03 4.74
CA GLU A 664 22.27 6.57 5.25
C GLU A 664 22.24 8.10 5.12
N ILE A 665 21.32 8.63 4.31
CA ILE A 665 20.91 10.03 4.31
C ILE A 665 19.87 10.22 5.40
N LYS A 666 20.02 11.28 6.21
CA LYS A 666 19.20 11.49 7.41
C LYS A 666 18.22 12.64 7.23
N VAL A 667 17.15 12.62 8.02
CA VAL A 667 16.26 13.78 8.15
C VAL A 667 16.80 14.69 9.24
N ASN A 668 17.05 15.96 8.92
CA ASN A 668 17.58 16.97 9.84
C ASN A 668 16.50 17.52 10.81
N GLU A 669 16.85 18.50 11.63
CA GLU A 669 15.92 19.11 12.59
C GLU A 669 14.78 19.89 11.90
N ASN A 670 15.00 20.36 10.70
CA ASN A 670 14.01 21.08 9.89
C ASN A 670 13.07 20.14 9.10
N ASN A 671 13.15 18.81 9.30
CA ASN A 671 12.48 17.75 8.55
C ASN A 671 12.87 17.71 7.05
N GLU A 672 14.11 18.09 6.72
CA GLU A 672 14.67 17.99 5.37
C GLU A 672 15.64 16.82 5.30
N TRP A 673 15.69 16.15 4.16
CA TRP A 673 16.68 15.11 3.88
C TRP A 673 18.06 15.75 3.66
N GLU A 674 19.06 15.31 4.41
CA GLU A 674 20.39 15.89 4.42
C GLU A 674 21.48 14.81 4.35
N CYS A 675 22.46 15.02 3.44
CA CYS A 675 23.63 14.17 3.37
C CYS A 675 24.55 14.40 4.57
N PRO A 676 24.90 13.36 5.35
CA PRO A 676 25.74 13.53 6.54
C PRO A 676 27.19 13.92 6.25
N ARG A 677 27.64 13.82 4.95
CA ARG A 677 29.01 14.14 4.53
C ARG A 677 29.16 15.58 4.04
N CYS A 678 28.24 16.04 3.20
CA CYS A 678 28.39 17.37 2.55
C CYS A 678 27.25 18.33 2.87
N HIS A 679 26.30 17.92 3.71
CA HIS A 679 25.12 18.71 4.13
C HIS A 679 24.23 19.16 2.97
N ASN A 680 24.31 18.48 1.82
CA ASN A 680 23.42 18.74 0.70
C ASN A 680 21.97 18.35 1.05
N THR A 681 21.02 19.27 0.85
CA THR A 681 19.59 19.07 1.05
C THR A 681 18.79 19.13 -0.26
N ASN A 682 19.46 19.32 -1.40
CA ASN A 682 18.81 19.34 -2.70
C ASN A 682 18.30 17.94 -3.05
N ARG A 683 16.98 17.76 -3.07
CA ARG A 683 16.30 16.48 -3.35
C ARG A 683 16.69 15.89 -4.71
N ASP A 684 16.91 16.71 -5.73
CA ASP A 684 17.30 16.26 -7.08
C ASP A 684 18.70 15.61 -7.11
N LYS A 685 19.50 15.84 -6.08
CA LYS A 685 20.85 15.28 -5.92
C LYS A 685 20.95 14.21 -4.84
N LEU A 686 19.81 13.77 -4.30
CA LEU A 686 19.75 12.73 -3.30
C LEU A 686 18.90 11.56 -3.80
N THR A 687 19.47 10.37 -3.83
CA THR A 687 18.70 9.13 -3.98
C THR A 687 18.47 8.57 -2.60
N VAL A 688 17.21 8.63 -2.12
CA VAL A 688 16.80 8.14 -0.80
C VAL A 688 15.78 7.04 -0.98
N ILE A 689 16.10 5.86 -0.45
CA ILE A 689 15.25 4.68 -0.54
C ILE A 689 14.81 4.28 0.85
N ARG A 690 13.50 4.25 1.10
CA ARG A 690 12.92 3.81 2.38
C ARG A 690 11.75 2.86 2.17
N ARG A 691 11.57 1.97 3.13
CA ARG A 691 10.34 1.18 3.20
C ARG A 691 9.21 2.01 3.76
N THR A 692 8.11 1.94 3.09
CA THR A 692 6.89 2.67 3.47
C THR A 692 5.74 1.74 3.75
N CYS A 693 5.72 0.54 3.79
CA CYS A 693 4.57 -0.34 4.07
C CYS A 693 4.65 -1.69 3.34
N GLY A 694 5.84 -2.24 3.23
CA GLY A 694 6.05 -3.52 2.57
C GLY A 694 6.55 -3.38 1.12
N TYR A 695 6.88 -2.17 0.67
CA TYR A 695 7.62 -1.90 -0.56
C TYR A 695 8.54 -0.67 -0.38
N LEU A 696 9.46 -0.48 -1.31
CA LEU A 696 10.39 0.65 -1.29
C LEU A 696 9.77 1.85 -2.02
N GLY A 697 9.92 3.03 -1.43
CA GLY A 697 9.67 4.30 -2.09
C GLY A 697 10.96 4.90 -2.62
N GLU A 698 10.93 5.49 -3.81
CA GLU A 698 12.09 6.09 -4.49
C GLU A 698 12.04 7.62 -4.48
N ASN A 699 10.85 8.20 -4.35
CA ASN A 699 10.64 9.65 -4.20
C ASN A 699 10.42 10.01 -2.73
N PHE A 700 10.26 11.31 -2.47
CA PHE A 700 10.06 11.79 -1.12
C PHE A 700 8.61 11.59 -0.63
N TRP A 701 8.41 11.73 0.66
CA TRP A 701 7.17 11.41 1.37
C TRP A 701 6.55 12.66 1.98
N ASN A 702 5.26 12.58 2.32
CA ASN A 702 4.57 13.63 3.07
C ASN A 702 5.23 13.89 4.44
N GLU A 703 4.90 15.02 5.08
CA GLU A 703 5.50 15.46 6.33
C GLU A 703 5.37 14.43 7.46
N GLY A 704 4.19 13.80 7.60
CA GLY A 704 3.95 12.82 8.66
C GLY A 704 4.78 11.56 8.47
N ARG A 705 4.93 11.08 7.24
CA ARG A 705 5.78 9.92 6.95
C ARG A 705 7.26 10.27 7.14
N THR A 706 7.70 11.45 6.75
CA THR A 706 9.07 11.91 6.98
C THR A 706 9.39 11.97 8.47
N LYS A 707 8.47 12.48 9.31
CA LYS A 707 8.61 12.46 10.77
C LYS A 707 8.65 11.04 11.33
N GLU A 708 7.78 10.16 10.87
CA GLU A 708 7.77 8.75 11.29
C GLU A 708 9.10 8.06 10.98
N ILE A 709 9.67 8.27 9.78
CA ILE A 709 10.98 7.72 9.41
C ILE A 709 12.09 8.29 10.30
N LYS A 710 12.04 9.60 10.63
CA LYS A 710 12.99 10.25 11.55
C LYS A 710 12.95 9.65 12.95
N ASP A 711 11.75 9.32 13.43
CA ASP A 711 11.50 8.83 14.79
C ASP A 711 11.82 7.33 14.97
N ARG A 712 12.12 6.60 13.91
CA ARG A 712 12.39 5.16 13.97
C ARG A 712 13.65 4.86 14.77
N VAL A 713 13.50 4.02 15.81
CA VAL A 713 14.64 3.48 16.57
C VAL A 713 15.17 2.19 15.93
N MET A 714 16.45 1.89 16.18
CA MET A 714 17.07 0.64 15.71
C MET A 714 16.69 -0.53 16.62
N HIS A 715 16.38 -1.66 16.03
CA HIS A 715 16.01 -2.91 16.73
C HIS A 715 17.22 -3.85 16.88
N ILE A 716 18.26 -3.40 17.61
CA ILE A 716 19.51 -4.14 17.80
C ILE A 716 19.64 -4.58 19.26
#